data_1c2d5b99a19a4c1110d4bc89833d4db7
#
_entry.id   1c2d5b99a19a4c1110d4bc89833d4db7
#
_cell.length_a   1.000
_cell.length_b   1.000
_cell.length_c   1.000
_cell.angle_alpha   90.00
_cell.angle_beta   90.00
_cell.angle_gamma   90.00
#
_symmetry.space_group_name_H-M   'P 1'
#
loop_
_entity.id
_entity.type
_entity.pdbx_description
1 polymer ?
#
loop_
_entity_poly.entity_id
_entity_poly.type
_entity_poly.pdbx_seq_one_letter_code
_entity_poly.pdbx_strand_id
1 'polypeptide(L)'
;CHCGKYKKIRFKGKVCDRCGVEVTRAKVRRERMGHIELAAPVSHIWYFKGTPSRIGQVLEISQKRLEEVLYFTKYIVIDPGETALLKKQLLTEQEYYKEYEKGIPFRAEMGAEAIKVLLQEYDPERYDVFKQRLIDSGKVMLPPGHSKVTCTHSAVTCDCDECKAFANIPAETWRNNLEICSDDLKEELKGLPAGQKRIKLLKRLEIIEAFRLSGNKPEWMIIEALPVIPPELRPMIQLDGGRFATSDLNDLYRRVINRNNRLKKLIELGAPSIIIQNEKRMLQEAVDSLFDNGRRGRSVTGAGNRALKSLSSMLKSKQGRFRQNLLGKRVDYSGRSVIVVGPDLKMYQCGIPKEMALELFKPHVIHGLTERGLANNIKSAKKMIDNQDPKVWDIVEDVIKEHPVMLNRAPTLHRLGIQAFEPKLISGKAIRLHPLVCTAFNADFDGDQMAVHVPLSEEAKTEARILMLGSNNILSPKNGDPIVTPSQDMILGNYYITMEKAGVEGEGRAFKNTNEALMAYQRREITLQTRIVVPVNSFKHKVFLDEDKNKYLVTTPGKIIFNEILPASFPYLCEATSENIEGITPSKYFIDYGEDVKARISEMPLSTPFNKGALEKIIAQMFKRYKTTETSIFLDKLKDLGFKYSTFSGITIAVSDVVTSKNKDAIIEKSNEEIKKVNKQFQRGLITDRERLELVIDIWTKAKEEIQDELQGYAKSHVDNPIFIMMNSKARGSISNFVQLAGMRGLMAKPNGETIEIPILSSFSDGLSVSEFFLSTHSARKGSADTALKTADSGYMTRRLVDVAQDIIV
;
A
#
# COMPACT_ATOMS: atom_id res chain seq x y z
N CYS A 1 41.54 -0.18 -19.38
CA CYS A 1 40.87 -0.70 -20.59
C CYS A 1 40.08 -1.96 -20.25
N HIS A 2 39.25 -2.46 -21.17
CA HIS A 2 38.36 -3.61 -20.92
C HIS A 2 39.13 -4.94 -20.73
N CYS A 3 40.13 -5.20 -21.54
CA CYS A 3 40.95 -6.42 -21.48
C CYS A 3 41.95 -6.49 -20.30
N GLY A 4 42.06 -5.43 -19.53
CA GLY A 4 42.96 -5.37 -18.37
C GLY A 4 44.43 -5.13 -18.68
N LYS A 5 44.84 -4.96 -19.97
CA LYS A 5 46.24 -4.69 -20.34
C LYS A 5 46.76 -3.40 -19.71
N TYR A 6 45.95 -2.34 -19.69
CA TYR A 6 46.25 -1.05 -19.10
C TYR A 6 45.34 -0.80 -17.88
N LYS A 7 45.87 -0.78 -16.67
CA LYS A 7 45.14 -0.62 -15.41
C LYS A 7 45.48 0.61 -14.60
N LYS A 8 46.62 1.29 -14.90
CA LYS A 8 47.14 2.38 -14.09
C LYS A 8 46.72 3.76 -14.65
N ILE A 9 46.57 4.74 -13.76
CA ILE A 9 46.24 6.15 -14.08
C ILE A 9 47.13 6.79 -15.13
N ARG A 10 48.43 6.45 -15.19
CA ARG A 10 49.37 6.97 -16.19
C ARG A 10 48.96 6.68 -17.64
N PHE A 11 48.08 5.74 -17.87
CA PHE A 11 47.58 5.39 -19.20
C PHE A 11 46.24 6.04 -19.54
N LYS A 12 45.75 7.00 -18.73
CA LYS A 12 44.49 7.72 -18.97
C LYS A 12 44.48 8.37 -20.36
N GLY A 13 43.38 8.16 -21.10
CA GLY A 13 43.23 8.68 -22.47
C GLY A 13 43.88 7.83 -23.59
N LYS A 14 44.69 6.80 -23.26
CA LYS A 14 45.25 5.89 -24.26
C LYS A 14 44.20 4.91 -24.76
N VAL A 15 44.05 4.78 -26.06
CA VAL A 15 43.25 3.72 -26.68
C VAL A 15 44.05 2.41 -26.64
N CYS A 16 43.45 1.36 -26.15
CA CYS A 16 44.09 0.05 -26.03
C CYS A 16 44.22 -0.61 -27.40
N ASP A 17 45.41 -0.96 -27.77
CA ASP A 17 45.76 -1.68 -28.98
C ASP A 17 45.15 -3.10 -29.07
N ARG A 18 44.80 -3.72 -27.93
CA ARG A 18 44.21 -5.07 -27.87
C ARG A 18 42.67 -5.08 -27.89
N CYS A 19 42.02 -4.18 -27.17
CA CYS A 19 40.56 -4.17 -27.06
C CYS A 19 39.90 -2.92 -27.63
N GLY A 20 40.69 -1.97 -28.22
CA GLY A 20 40.18 -0.74 -28.81
C GLY A 20 39.50 0.24 -27.85
N VAL A 21 39.47 -0.04 -26.55
CA VAL A 21 38.77 0.78 -25.55
C VAL A 21 39.75 1.81 -24.95
N GLU A 22 39.30 3.05 -24.86
CA GLU A 22 40.04 4.12 -24.19
C GLU A 22 40.20 3.84 -22.72
N VAL A 23 41.34 4.08 -22.13
CA VAL A 23 41.61 3.89 -20.68
C VAL A 23 41.03 5.06 -19.91
N THR A 24 39.91 4.82 -19.29
CA THR A 24 39.16 5.80 -18.49
C THR A 24 38.71 5.17 -17.14
N ARG A 25 38.07 5.96 -16.27
CA ARG A 25 37.49 5.45 -15.05
C ARG A 25 36.33 4.51 -15.37
N ALA A 26 36.16 3.45 -14.60
CA ALA A 26 35.04 2.51 -14.77
C ALA A 26 33.66 3.20 -14.76
N LYS A 27 33.52 4.29 -14.00
CA LYS A 27 32.28 5.09 -13.88
C LYS A 27 31.80 5.65 -15.23
N VAL A 28 32.71 5.90 -16.17
CA VAL A 28 32.42 6.41 -17.54
C VAL A 28 31.46 5.48 -18.29
N ARG A 29 31.53 4.17 -18.06
CA ARG A 29 30.59 3.20 -18.68
C ARG A 29 29.14 3.36 -18.21
N ARG A 30 28.89 4.02 -17.09
CA ARG A 30 27.55 4.34 -16.58
C ARG A 30 27.07 5.72 -17.00
N GLU A 31 27.97 6.64 -17.27
CA GLU A 31 27.66 8.07 -17.45
C GLU A 31 27.71 8.50 -18.93
N ARG A 32 28.61 7.93 -19.75
CA ARG A 32 28.78 8.33 -21.12
C ARG A 32 27.67 7.84 -22.02
N MET A 33 26.85 8.77 -22.53
CA MET A 33 25.83 8.52 -23.52
C MET A 33 26.36 8.56 -24.93
N GLY A 34 25.82 7.74 -25.83
CA GLY A 34 25.99 7.83 -27.25
C GLY A 34 24.77 8.40 -27.96
N HIS A 35 24.82 8.55 -29.27
CA HIS A 35 23.69 8.93 -30.11
C HIS A 35 23.72 8.21 -31.46
N ILE A 36 22.58 8.13 -32.10
CA ILE A 36 22.41 7.62 -33.46
C ILE A 36 21.72 8.74 -34.24
N GLU A 37 22.42 9.30 -35.23
CA GLU A 37 21.86 10.22 -36.20
C GLU A 37 20.93 9.46 -37.14
N LEU A 38 19.64 9.81 -37.11
CA LEU A 38 18.64 9.19 -37.96
C LEU A 38 18.67 9.76 -39.38
N ALA A 39 18.53 8.88 -40.37
CA ALA A 39 18.48 9.29 -41.80
C ALA A 39 17.18 10.05 -42.14
N ALA A 40 16.15 9.89 -41.33
CA ALA A 40 14.91 10.65 -41.43
C ALA A 40 14.38 10.92 -40.00
N PRO A 41 13.77 12.07 -39.74
CA PRO A 41 13.13 12.38 -38.45
C PRO A 41 12.05 11.35 -38.07
N VAL A 42 11.93 11.06 -36.78
CA VAL A 42 10.99 10.08 -36.24
C VAL A 42 10.18 10.71 -35.11
N SER A 43 8.87 10.46 -35.05
CA SER A 43 8.03 10.96 -33.98
C SER A 43 8.21 10.15 -32.69
N HIS A 44 8.25 10.82 -31.56
CA HIS A 44 8.33 10.15 -30.27
C HIS A 44 6.96 9.59 -29.87
N ILE A 45 6.88 8.27 -29.67
CA ILE A 45 5.59 7.55 -29.44
C ILE A 45 4.85 8.05 -28.19
N TRP A 46 5.52 8.54 -27.15
CA TRP A 46 4.85 9.04 -25.94
C TRP A 46 4.03 10.31 -26.21
N TYR A 47 4.53 11.19 -27.10
CA TYR A 47 3.84 12.43 -27.43
C TYR A 47 2.78 12.21 -28.52
N PHE A 48 2.95 11.15 -29.32
CA PHE A 48 1.99 10.77 -30.35
C PHE A 48 0.85 9.90 -29.81
N LYS A 49 1.17 8.75 -29.19
CA LYS A 49 0.19 7.71 -28.76
C LYS A 49 -0.28 7.90 -27.31
N GLY A 50 0.04 9.01 -26.65
CA GLY A 50 -0.52 9.40 -25.36
C GLY A 50 -2.04 9.63 -25.43
N THR A 51 -2.73 9.54 -24.32
CA THR A 51 -4.17 9.88 -24.22
C THR A 51 -4.32 11.03 -23.23
N PRO A 52 -4.57 12.25 -23.74
CA PRO A 52 -4.63 12.68 -25.13
C PRO A 52 -3.24 12.82 -25.81
N SER A 53 -3.20 12.75 -27.17
CA SER A 53 -1.97 12.96 -27.93
C SER A 53 -1.48 14.40 -27.80
N ARG A 54 -0.23 14.62 -27.33
CA ARG A 54 0.33 15.97 -27.16
C ARG A 54 0.55 16.66 -28.51
N ILE A 55 1.12 15.96 -29.50
CA ILE A 55 1.28 16.47 -30.88
C ILE A 55 -0.08 16.80 -31.48
N GLY A 56 -1.06 15.91 -31.29
CA GLY A 56 -2.42 16.13 -31.80
C GLY A 56 -3.12 17.34 -31.19
N GLN A 57 -2.86 17.64 -29.91
CA GLN A 57 -3.43 18.82 -29.23
C GLN A 57 -2.79 20.14 -29.71
N VAL A 58 -1.46 20.17 -29.92
CA VAL A 58 -0.79 21.36 -30.46
C VAL A 58 -1.27 21.65 -31.87
N LEU A 59 -1.31 20.65 -32.73
CA LEU A 59 -1.65 20.79 -34.15
C LEU A 59 -3.16 20.79 -34.45
N GLU A 60 -4.02 20.49 -33.47
CA GLU A 60 -5.48 20.27 -33.63
C GLU A 60 -5.85 19.11 -34.57
N ILE A 61 -5.00 18.11 -34.64
CA ILE A 61 -5.21 16.94 -35.47
C ILE A 61 -5.60 15.75 -34.59
N SER A 62 -6.66 15.02 -34.98
CA SER A 62 -7.06 13.82 -34.25
C SER A 62 -5.96 12.75 -34.29
N GLN A 63 -5.83 11.96 -33.24
CA GLN A 63 -4.80 10.91 -33.14
C GLN A 63 -4.82 9.94 -34.33
N LYS A 64 -6.01 9.57 -34.82
CA LYS A 64 -6.17 8.69 -35.98
C LYS A 64 -5.62 9.32 -37.26
N ARG A 65 -5.95 10.60 -37.51
CA ARG A 65 -5.41 11.35 -38.65
C ARG A 65 -3.89 11.50 -38.58
N LEU A 66 -3.37 11.79 -37.39
CA LEU A 66 -1.94 11.88 -37.16
C LEU A 66 -1.21 10.55 -37.41
N GLU A 67 -1.84 9.43 -37.05
CA GLU A 67 -1.34 8.08 -37.32
C GLU A 67 -1.23 7.82 -38.82
N GLU A 68 -2.24 8.18 -39.59
CA GLU A 68 -2.26 8.03 -41.03
C GLU A 68 -1.11 8.76 -41.72
N VAL A 69 -0.73 9.94 -41.22
CA VAL A 69 0.42 10.72 -41.74
C VAL A 69 1.77 10.12 -41.32
N LEU A 70 1.95 9.85 -40.01
CA LEU A 70 3.23 9.39 -39.47
C LEU A 70 3.66 8.03 -40.00
N TYR A 71 2.70 7.17 -40.40
CA TYR A 71 2.99 5.84 -40.94
C TYR A 71 2.80 5.75 -42.47
N PHE A 72 2.91 6.90 -43.14
CA PHE A 72 2.98 6.98 -44.61
C PHE A 72 1.76 6.40 -45.34
N THR A 73 0.55 6.65 -44.77
CA THR A 73 -0.73 6.23 -45.41
C THR A 73 -1.38 7.38 -46.14
N LYS A 74 -1.24 8.63 -45.68
CA LYS A 74 -1.79 9.84 -46.29
C LYS A 74 -0.81 10.99 -46.25
N TYR A 75 -0.93 11.87 -47.23
CA TYR A 75 -0.24 13.14 -47.27
C TYR A 75 -0.93 14.19 -46.40
N ILE A 76 -0.20 15.10 -45.82
CA ILE A 76 -0.72 16.28 -45.12
C ILE A 76 -0.26 17.55 -45.83
N VAL A 77 -1.23 18.45 -46.10
CA VAL A 77 -0.95 19.72 -46.71
C VAL A 77 -0.27 20.65 -45.72
N ILE A 78 0.94 21.05 -46.03
CA ILE A 78 1.77 22.00 -45.25
C ILE A 78 1.47 23.42 -45.71
N ASP A 79 1.58 23.66 -47.04
CA ASP A 79 1.26 24.94 -47.69
C ASP A 79 0.30 24.68 -48.84
N PRO A 80 -0.93 25.22 -48.80
CA PRO A 80 -1.88 25.04 -49.85
C PRO A 80 -1.62 25.84 -51.13
N GLY A 81 -0.70 26.83 -51.09
CA GLY A 81 -0.45 27.71 -52.20
C GLY A 81 -1.75 28.40 -52.66
N GLU A 82 -1.95 28.49 -54.00
CA GLU A 82 -3.16 29.04 -54.64
C GLU A 82 -4.26 27.98 -54.91
N THR A 83 -4.10 26.75 -54.35
CA THR A 83 -5.09 25.69 -54.50
C THR A 83 -6.28 25.83 -53.57
N ALA A 84 -7.41 25.15 -53.88
CA ALA A 84 -8.57 25.09 -53.01
C ALA A 84 -8.40 24.21 -51.76
N LEU A 85 -7.19 23.70 -51.52
CA LEU A 85 -6.86 22.84 -50.38
C LEU A 85 -6.78 23.64 -49.07
N LEU A 86 -7.13 23.02 -47.98
CA LEU A 86 -6.98 23.60 -46.65
C LEU A 86 -5.67 23.16 -46.01
N LYS A 87 -5.02 24.05 -45.28
CA LYS A 87 -3.85 23.74 -44.48
C LYS A 87 -4.19 22.62 -43.49
N LYS A 88 -3.29 21.65 -43.31
CA LYS A 88 -3.49 20.43 -42.49
C LYS A 88 -4.56 19.46 -43.01
N GLN A 89 -5.02 19.63 -44.24
CA GLN A 89 -5.92 18.65 -44.90
C GLN A 89 -5.13 17.38 -45.22
N LEU A 90 -5.79 16.23 -45.06
CA LEU A 90 -5.20 14.94 -45.43
C LEU A 90 -5.63 14.58 -46.84
N LEU A 91 -4.68 14.18 -47.67
CA LEU A 91 -4.89 13.71 -49.01
C LEU A 91 -4.49 12.24 -49.13
N THR A 92 -5.32 11.48 -49.82
CA THR A 92 -4.91 10.14 -50.28
C THR A 92 -3.92 10.29 -51.46
N GLU A 93 -3.22 9.22 -51.77
CA GLU A 93 -2.23 9.23 -52.88
C GLU A 93 -2.87 9.62 -54.20
N GLN A 94 -4.10 9.15 -54.45
CA GLN A 94 -4.87 9.51 -55.68
C GLN A 94 -5.27 10.98 -55.70
N GLU A 95 -5.69 11.54 -54.59
CA GLU A 95 -6.03 12.98 -54.49
C GLU A 95 -4.80 13.86 -54.63
N TYR A 96 -3.67 13.41 -54.09
CA TYR A 96 -2.41 14.13 -54.23
C TYR A 96 -1.98 14.25 -55.67
N TYR A 97 -2.01 13.15 -56.47
CA TYR A 97 -1.64 13.17 -57.88
C TYR A 97 -2.64 13.98 -58.73
N LYS A 98 -3.95 13.93 -58.45
CA LYS A 98 -4.95 14.76 -59.11
C LYS A 98 -4.73 16.27 -58.91
N GLU A 99 -4.32 16.66 -57.70
CA GLU A 99 -4.00 18.09 -57.48
C GLU A 99 -2.64 18.46 -58.08
N TYR A 100 -1.69 17.55 -58.08
CA TYR A 100 -0.38 17.74 -58.71
C TYR A 100 -0.48 17.92 -60.23
N GLU A 101 -1.35 17.17 -60.88
CA GLU A 101 -1.60 17.29 -62.35
C GLU A 101 -2.23 18.63 -62.76
N LYS A 102 -2.84 19.37 -61.85
CA LYS A 102 -3.36 20.71 -62.10
C LYS A 102 -2.29 21.77 -62.30
N GLY A 103 -1.05 21.46 -61.99
CA GLY A 103 0.13 22.35 -62.19
C GLY A 103 0.22 23.55 -61.23
N ILE A 104 -0.65 23.65 -60.23
CA ILE A 104 -0.64 24.73 -59.24
C ILE A 104 0.34 24.33 -58.11
N PRO A 105 1.32 25.15 -57.75
CA PRO A 105 2.29 24.81 -56.73
C PRO A 105 1.62 24.72 -55.34
N PHE A 106 1.75 23.56 -54.69
CA PHE A 106 1.37 23.30 -53.26
C PHE A 106 2.39 22.38 -52.64
N ARG A 107 2.48 22.38 -51.30
CA ARG A 107 3.40 21.52 -50.56
C ARG A 107 2.62 20.57 -49.63
N ALA A 108 2.70 19.31 -49.92
CA ALA A 108 2.15 18.24 -49.07
C ALA A 108 3.17 17.12 -48.95
N GLU A 109 3.38 16.66 -47.74
CA GLU A 109 4.38 15.64 -47.39
C GLU A 109 3.79 14.57 -46.49
N MET A 110 4.54 13.47 -46.30
CA MET A 110 4.20 12.37 -45.38
C MET A 110 5.22 12.24 -44.27
N GLY A 111 4.81 11.57 -43.17
CA GLY A 111 5.73 11.14 -42.11
C GLY A 111 6.05 12.22 -41.08
N ALA A 112 7.03 11.95 -40.25
CA ALA A 112 7.44 12.85 -39.17
C ALA A 112 8.06 14.16 -39.65
N GLU A 113 8.60 14.18 -40.88
CA GLU A 113 9.16 15.37 -41.52
C GLU A 113 8.07 16.45 -41.69
N ALA A 114 6.92 16.06 -42.25
CA ALA A 114 5.78 16.97 -42.42
C ALA A 114 5.27 17.51 -41.06
N ILE A 115 5.17 16.64 -40.07
CA ILE A 115 4.74 17.04 -38.72
C ILE A 115 5.75 17.97 -38.04
N LYS A 116 7.06 17.76 -38.27
CA LYS A 116 8.11 18.65 -37.77
C LYS A 116 7.94 20.05 -38.30
N VAL A 117 7.76 20.22 -39.63
CA VAL A 117 7.53 21.53 -40.27
C VAL A 117 6.30 22.22 -39.68
N LEU A 118 5.21 21.50 -39.48
CA LEU A 118 4.01 22.08 -38.87
C LEU A 118 4.21 22.47 -37.39
N LEU A 119 5.05 21.76 -36.66
CA LEU A 119 5.37 22.10 -35.27
C LEU A 119 6.34 23.29 -35.17
N GLN A 120 7.18 23.48 -36.15
CA GLN A 120 8.07 24.64 -36.23
C GLN A 120 7.32 25.97 -36.31
N GLU A 121 6.09 25.98 -36.76
CA GLU A 121 5.22 27.18 -36.73
C GLU A 121 4.96 27.68 -35.30
N TYR A 122 5.01 26.78 -34.32
CA TYR A 122 4.83 27.07 -32.90
C TYR A 122 6.15 27.24 -32.14
N ASP A 123 7.25 27.54 -32.85
CA ASP A 123 8.54 27.80 -32.21
C ASP A 123 8.48 29.13 -31.44
N PRO A 124 8.96 29.18 -30.17
CA PRO A 124 9.06 30.44 -29.42
C PRO A 124 9.97 31.49 -30.06
N GLU A 125 10.85 31.12 -30.99
CA GLU A 125 11.69 32.03 -31.72
C GLU A 125 11.06 32.55 -33.05
N ARG A 126 9.83 32.14 -33.37
CA ARG A 126 9.11 32.56 -34.57
C ARG A 126 8.11 33.67 -34.30
N TYR A 127 8.06 34.61 -35.21
CA TYR A 127 7.24 35.82 -35.13
C TYR A 127 6.37 36.02 -36.40
N ASP A 128 6.22 35.02 -37.22
CA ASP A 128 5.57 35.10 -38.54
C ASP A 128 4.11 35.60 -38.42
N VAL A 129 3.37 35.07 -37.45
CA VAL A 129 1.97 35.46 -37.23
C VAL A 129 1.85 36.92 -36.74
N PHE A 130 2.80 37.36 -35.89
CA PHE A 130 2.85 38.74 -35.42
C PHE A 130 3.14 39.71 -36.58
N LYS A 131 4.15 39.40 -37.40
CA LYS A 131 4.49 40.20 -38.56
C LYS A 131 3.32 40.28 -39.56
N GLN A 132 2.69 39.15 -39.86
CA GLN A 132 1.53 39.11 -40.73
C GLN A 132 0.36 39.97 -40.24
N ARG A 133 0.02 39.92 -38.95
CA ARG A 133 -1.01 40.75 -38.33
C ARG A 133 -0.72 42.26 -38.44
N LEU A 134 0.54 42.65 -38.33
CA LEU A 134 0.96 44.04 -38.51
C LEU A 134 0.80 44.52 -39.95
N ILE A 135 1.07 43.67 -40.92
CA ILE A 135 0.87 43.95 -42.36
C ILE A 135 -0.61 44.08 -42.64
N ASP A 136 -1.43 43.09 -42.20
CA ASP A 136 -2.89 43.06 -42.38
C ASP A 136 -3.60 44.28 -41.75
N SER A 137 -3.04 44.78 -40.64
CA SER A 137 -3.53 46.00 -39.97
C SER A 137 -3.05 47.31 -40.60
N GLY A 138 -2.21 47.25 -41.65
CA GLY A 138 -1.65 48.41 -42.30
C GLY A 138 -0.57 49.17 -41.50
N LYS A 139 -0.09 48.62 -40.38
CA LYS A 139 0.93 49.27 -39.54
C LYS A 139 2.33 49.17 -40.14
N VAL A 140 2.59 48.18 -40.97
CA VAL A 140 3.87 47.96 -41.61
C VAL A 140 3.64 47.58 -43.11
N MET A 141 4.39 48.24 -44.01
CA MET A 141 4.40 47.90 -45.43
C MET A 141 5.65 47.08 -45.74
N LEU A 142 5.49 45.97 -46.48
CA LEU A 142 6.63 45.20 -46.96
C LEU A 142 7.28 45.88 -48.18
N PRO A 143 8.61 45.62 -48.41
CA PRO A 143 9.27 46.09 -49.62
C PRO A 143 8.59 45.60 -50.88
N PRO A 144 8.66 46.33 -52.03
CA PRO A 144 8.08 45.91 -53.29
C PRO A 144 8.53 44.52 -53.72
N GLY A 145 7.56 43.64 -54.00
CA GLY A 145 7.82 42.23 -54.42
C GLY A 145 7.71 41.19 -53.30
N HIS A 146 7.49 41.57 -52.06
CA HIS A 146 7.28 40.63 -50.96
C HIS A 146 5.79 40.54 -50.63
N SER A 147 5.21 39.37 -50.74
CA SER A 147 3.79 39.10 -50.43
C SER A 147 3.56 38.34 -49.11
N LYS A 148 4.57 37.69 -48.58
CA LYS A 148 4.49 36.90 -47.35
C LYS A 148 5.75 37.13 -46.47
N VAL A 149 5.54 37.11 -45.14
CA VAL A 149 6.65 37.23 -44.19
C VAL A 149 7.28 35.84 -43.98
N THR A 150 8.51 35.67 -44.41
CA THR A 150 9.23 34.40 -44.28
C THR A 150 10.36 34.43 -43.23
N CYS A 151 10.80 35.63 -42.85
CA CYS A 151 11.87 35.79 -41.87
C CYS A 151 11.42 35.48 -40.45
N THR A 152 12.10 34.55 -39.78
CA THR A 152 11.80 34.08 -38.43
C THR A 152 12.56 34.82 -37.34
N HIS A 153 13.57 35.66 -37.71
CA HIS A 153 14.41 36.38 -36.75
C HIS A 153 13.73 37.62 -36.17
N SER A 154 14.18 38.06 -34.99
CA SER A 154 13.77 39.35 -34.46
C SER A 154 14.30 40.50 -35.30
N ALA A 155 13.50 41.57 -35.44
CA ALA A 155 13.89 42.73 -36.23
C ALA A 155 15.18 43.43 -35.71
N VAL A 156 15.57 43.19 -34.49
CA VAL A 156 16.75 43.78 -33.85
C VAL A 156 18.07 43.11 -34.28
N THR A 157 18.03 41.87 -34.69
CA THR A 157 19.22 41.06 -34.95
C THR A 157 19.43 40.63 -36.41
N CYS A 158 18.45 40.90 -37.28
CA CYS A 158 18.49 40.47 -38.66
C CYS A 158 18.50 41.65 -39.63
N ASP A 159 19.45 41.63 -40.56
CA ASP A 159 19.62 42.69 -41.58
C ASP A 159 18.86 42.44 -42.90
N CYS A 160 17.96 41.43 -42.93
CA CYS A 160 17.15 41.19 -44.11
C CYS A 160 16.13 42.33 -44.36
N ASP A 161 15.71 42.55 -45.63
CA ASP A 161 14.82 43.63 -46.01
C ASP A 161 13.44 43.56 -45.33
N GLU A 162 12.96 42.33 -45.05
CA GLU A 162 11.74 42.12 -44.32
C GLU A 162 11.88 42.55 -42.84
N CYS A 163 12.98 42.25 -42.19
CA CYS A 163 13.21 42.66 -40.81
C CYS A 163 13.47 44.16 -40.68
N LYS A 164 14.11 44.78 -41.66
CA LYS A 164 14.29 46.26 -41.74
C LYS A 164 12.94 46.98 -41.80
N ALA A 165 11.92 46.39 -42.45
CA ALA A 165 10.56 46.95 -42.48
C ALA A 165 9.90 46.95 -41.09
N PHE A 166 10.34 46.12 -40.14
CA PHE A 166 9.83 46.05 -38.76
C PHE A 166 10.74 46.75 -37.74
N ALA A 167 11.87 47.29 -38.11
CA ALA A 167 12.91 47.84 -37.22
C ALA A 167 12.41 48.95 -36.24
N ASN A 168 11.37 49.68 -36.63
CA ASN A 168 10.83 50.81 -35.88
C ASN A 168 9.82 50.40 -34.80
N ILE A 169 9.55 49.10 -34.61
CA ILE A 169 8.59 48.60 -33.62
C ILE A 169 9.32 48.34 -32.30
N PRO A 170 8.84 48.89 -31.16
CA PRO A 170 9.48 48.64 -29.88
C PRO A 170 9.62 47.17 -29.55
N ALA A 171 10.77 46.74 -29.05
CA ALA A 171 11.06 45.33 -28.73
C ALA A 171 10.04 44.73 -27.71
N GLU A 172 9.48 45.52 -26.81
CA GLU A 172 8.48 45.11 -25.81
C GLU A 172 7.14 44.73 -26.42
N THR A 173 6.83 45.14 -27.62
CA THR A 173 5.58 44.81 -28.34
C THR A 173 5.66 43.51 -29.13
N TRP A 174 6.86 42.98 -29.33
CA TRP A 174 7.07 41.75 -30.09
C TRP A 174 6.48 40.55 -29.35
N ARG A 175 5.69 39.76 -30.06
CA ARG A 175 5.08 38.52 -29.53
C ARG A 175 5.37 37.36 -30.46
N ASN A 176 5.83 36.26 -29.90
CA ASN A 176 6.07 35.05 -30.66
C ASN A 176 4.76 34.33 -31.03
N ASN A 177 4.87 33.37 -31.95
CA ASN A 177 3.69 32.62 -32.42
C ASN A 177 2.98 31.83 -31.33
N LEU A 178 3.71 31.33 -30.28
CA LEU A 178 3.10 30.66 -29.14
C LEU A 178 2.29 31.60 -28.25
N GLU A 179 2.79 32.83 -28.02
CA GLU A 179 2.09 33.85 -27.22
C GLU A 179 0.79 34.24 -27.89
N ILE A 180 0.86 34.51 -29.20
CA ILE A 180 -0.33 34.87 -29.98
C ILE A 180 -1.35 33.74 -29.93
N CYS A 181 -0.90 32.48 -30.13
CA CYS A 181 -1.80 31.33 -30.07
C CYS A 181 -2.42 31.15 -28.67
N SER A 182 -1.67 31.43 -27.60
CA SER A 182 -2.18 31.41 -26.24
C SER A 182 -3.25 32.47 -25.99
N ASP A 183 -3.03 33.70 -26.48
CA ASP A 183 -3.98 34.81 -26.31
C ASP A 183 -5.25 34.57 -27.14
N ASP A 184 -5.14 34.08 -28.35
CA ASP A 184 -6.27 33.69 -29.20
C ASP A 184 -7.14 32.62 -28.53
N LEU A 185 -6.51 31.58 -27.92
CA LEU A 185 -7.23 30.55 -27.19
C LEU A 185 -7.91 31.08 -25.92
N LYS A 186 -7.28 32.03 -25.21
CA LYS A 186 -7.88 32.69 -24.03
C LYS A 186 -9.11 33.50 -24.43
N GLU A 187 -9.06 34.21 -25.55
CA GLU A 187 -10.20 34.97 -26.09
C GLU A 187 -11.34 34.04 -26.50
N GLU A 188 -11.04 32.97 -27.25
CA GLU A 188 -12.03 31.97 -27.64
C GLU A 188 -12.74 31.32 -26.43
N LEU A 189 -11.97 31.05 -25.35
CA LEU A 189 -12.49 30.49 -24.09
C LEU A 189 -13.47 31.42 -23.35
N LYS A 190 -13.30 32.77 -23.48
CA LYS A 190 -14.20 33.73 -22.83
C LYS A 190 -15.60 33.67 -23.39
N GLY A 191 -15.75 33.35 -24.69
CA GLY A 191 -17.04 33.29 -25.39
C GLY A 191 -17.77 31.95 -25.33
N LEU A 192 -17.19 30.88 -24.74
CA LEU A 192 -17.75 29.53 -24.81
C LEU A 192 -18.41 29.10 -23.48
N PRO A 193 -19.64 28.55 -23.56
CA PRO A 193 -20.34 27.97 -22.42
C PRO A 193 -19.62 26.70 -21.91
N ALA A 194 -19.97 26.25 -20.70
CA ALA A 194 -19.43 25.01 -20.14
C ALA A 194 -19.85 23.80 -20.99
N GLY A 195 -18.85 23.07 -21.51
CA GLY A 195 -19.10 21.91 -22.38
C GLY A 195 -17.79 21.22 -22.82
N GLN A 196 -17.93 20.14 -23.57
CA GLN A 196 -16.78 19.34 -24.05
C GLN A 196 -15.81 20.15 -24.93
N LYS A 197 -16.31 21.11 -25.73
CA LYS A 197 -15.47 21.98 -26.55
C LYS A 197 -14.56 22.85 -25.69
N ARG A 198 -15.11 23.45 -24.62
CA ARG A 198 -14.34 24.24 -23.65
C ARG A 198 -13.25 23.41 -22.97
N ILE A 199 -13.56 22.17 -22.53
CA ILE A 199 -12.58 21.26 -21.91
C ILE A 199 -11.43 20.93 -22.87
N LYS A 200 -11.75 20.73 -24.16
CA LYS A 200 -10.75 20.43 -25.18
C LYS A 200 -9.81 21.60 -25.43
N LEU A 201 -10.34 22.81 -25.48
CA LEU A 201 -9.55 24.05 -25.63
C LEU A 201 -8.71 24.34 -24.38
N LEU A 202 -9.24 24.14 -23.17
CA LEU A 202 -8.46 24.25 -21.92
C LEU A 202 -7.26 23.33 -21.91
N LYS A 203 -7.44 22.06 -22.30
CA LYS A 203 -6.32 21.11 -22.40
C LYS A 203 -5.28 21.51 -23.45
N ARG A 204 -5.71 22.15 -24.54
CA ARG A 204 -4.80 22.67 -25.55
C ARG A 204 -4.03 23.87 -25.02
N LEU A 205 -4.73 24.82 -24.37
CA LEU A 205 -4.13 25.99 -23.77
C LEU A 205 -3.09 25.62 -22.72
N GLU A 206 -3.38 24.61 -21.87
CA GLU A 206 -2.43 24.09 -20.87
C GLU A 206 -1.09 23.66 -21.49
N ILE A 207 -1.14 22.97 -22.64
CA ILE A 207 0.08 22.51 -23.30
C ILE A 207 0.83 23.65 -23.95
N ILE A 208 0.13 24.58 -24.63
CA ILE A 208 0.75 25.74 -25.27
C ILE A 208 1.40 26.64 -24.22
N GLU A 209 0.74 26.89 -23.11
CA GLU A 209 1.31 27.62 -21.97
C GLU A 209 2.53 26.88 -21.37
N ALA A 210 2.49 25.56 -21.26
CA ALA A 210 3.61 24.79 -20.79
C ALA A 210 4.86 24.94 -21.71
N PHE A 211 4.66 24.95 -23.03
CA PHE A 211 5.76 25.24 -23.97
C PHE A 211 6.25 26.67 -23.84
N ARG A 212 5.34 27.65 -23.74
CA ARG A 212 5.68 29.07 -23.59
C ARG A 212 6.49 29.34 -22.33
N LEU A 213 6.07 28.78 -21.19
CA LEU A 213 6.72 28.99 -19.89
C LEU A 213 8.06 28.25 -19.77
N SER A 214 8.19 27.05 -20.37
CA SER A 214 9.41 26.24 -20.29
C SER A 214 10.46 26.64 -21.32
N GLY A 215 10.11 27.39 -22.37
CA GLY A 215 11.00 27.70 -23.49
C GLY A 215 11.37 26.51 -24.38
N ASN A 216 10.71 25.36 -24.19
CA ASN A 216 10.93 24.19 -25.03
C ASN A 216 10.26 24.36 -26.39
N LYS A 217 10.94 23.92 -27.45
CA LYS A 217 10.42 23.97 -28.80
C LYS A 217 9.49 22.78 -29.05
N PRO A 218 8.27 22.99 -29.58
CA PRO A 218 7.36 21.90 -29.90
C PRO A 218 7.92 20.89 -30.91
N GLU A 219 8.82 21.34 -31.83
CA GLU A 219 9.49 20.47 -32.81
C GLU A 219 10.36 19.37 -32.16
N TRP A 220 10.81 19.57 -30.90
CA TRP A 220 11.61 18.57 -30.19
C TRP A 220 10.82 17.30 -29.82
N MET A 221 9.51 17.28 -30.03
CA MET A 221 8.72 16.05 -29.97
C MET A 221 9.03 15.09 -31.14
N ILE A 222 9.72 15.57 -32.14
CA ILE A 222 10.26 14.80 -33.29
C ILE A 222 11.77 14.61 -33.07
N ILE A 223 12.23 13.39 -33.18
CA ILE A 223 13.59 12.98 -32.89
C ILE A 223 14.41 12.91 -34.16
N GLU A 224 15.55 13.59 -34.23
CA GLU A 224 16.52 13.51 -35.29
C GLU A 224 17.78 12.73 -34.87
N ALA A 225 18.17 12.89 -33.60
CA ALA A 225 19.27 12.15 -33.02
C ALA A 225 18.74 11.31 -31.83
N LEU A 226 18.82 9.99 -31.97
CA LEU A 226 18.33 9.05 -30.94
C LEU A 226 19.42 8.88 -29.88
N PRO A 227 19.12 9.15 -28.59
CA PRO A 227 20.09 8.92 -27.53
C PRO A 227 20.27 7.42 -27.25
N VAL A 228 21.50 7.02 -27.00
CA VAL A 228 21.89 5.65 -26.66
C VAL A 228 22.35 5.64 -25.20
N ILE A 229 21.67 4.88 -24.37
CA ILE A 229 22.00 4.78 -22.94
C ILE A 229 23.36 4.11 -22.71
N PRO A 230 24.04 4.42 -21.59
CA PRO A 230 25.36 3.87 -21.29
C PRO A 230 25.38 2.33 -21.28
N PRO A 231 26.55 1.72 -21.64
CA PRO A 231 26.66 0.26 -21.76
C PRO A 231 26.34 -0.55 -20.50
N GLU A 232 26.59 0.00 -19.31
CA GLU A 232 26.28 -0.72 -18.05
C GLU A 232 24.78 -0.77 -17.73
N LEU A 233 23.98 0.13 -18.31
CA LEU A 233 22.52 0.08 -18.19
C LEU A 233 21.87 -0.95 -19.15
N ARG A 234 22.63 -1.47 -20.12
CA ARG A 234 22.23 -2.51 -21.08
C ARG A 234 23.32 -3.58 -21.19
N PRO A 235 23.58 -4.31 -20.10
CA PRO A 235 24.75 -5.18 -20.01
C PRO A 235 24.70 -6.32 -21.03
N MET A 236 25.90 -6.72 -21.46
CA MET A 236 26.14 -7.95 -22.23
C MET A 236 27.22 -8.75 -21.48
N ILE A 237 26.83 -9.93 -20.97
CA ILE A 237 27.66 -10.78 -20.12
C ILE A 237 27.94 -12.08 -20.87
N GLN A 238 29.20 -12.50 -20.88
CA GLN A 238 29.60 -13.78 -21.42
C GLN A 238 29.33 -14.87 -20.37
N LEU A 239 28.55 -15.87 -20.75
CA LEU A 239 28.29 -17.06 -19.95
C LEU A 239 29.32 -18.14 -20.21
N ASP A 240 29.42 -19.12 -19.33
CA ASP A 240 30.23 -20.31 -19.53
C ASP A 240 29.81 -21.03 -20.82
N GLY A 241 30.83 -21.50 -21.59
CA GLY A 241 30.57 -22.10 -22.91
C GLY A 241 30.48 -21.09 -24.08
N GLY A 242 30.95 -19.84 -23.91
CA GLY A 242 31.03 -18.84 -24.98
C GLY A 242 29.73 -18.19 -25.43
N ARG A 243 28.61 -18.45 -24.72
CA ARG A 243 27.31 -17.82 -24.98
C ARG A 243 27.26 -16.43 -24.34
N PHE A 244 26.54 -15.50 -24.96
CA PHE A 244 26.33 -14.17 -24.43
C PHE A 244 24.89 -13.99 -23.95
N ALA A 245 24.70 -13.56 -22.71
CA ALA A 245 23.44 -13.03 -22.23
C ALA A 245 23.43 -11.52 -22.45
N THR A 246 22.46 -11.02 -23.19
CA THR A 246 22.36 -9.61 -23.52
C THR A 246 21.04 -9.03 -23.04
N SER A 247 21.04 -7.72 -22.75
CA SER A 247 19.82 -6.98 -22.49
C SER A 247 18.96 -6.89 -23.76
N ASP A 248 17.64 -6.97 -23.62
CA ASP A 248 16.69 -6.80 -24.74
C ASP A 248 16.86 -5.46 -25.47
N LEU A 249 17.33 -4.41 -24.77
CA LEU A 249 17.61 -3.11 -25.36
C LEU A 249 18.70 -3.16 -26.45
N ASN A 250 19.71 -4.02 -26.30
CA ASN A 250 20.75 -4.16 -27.35
C ASN A 250 20.14 -4.67 -28.65
N ASP A 251 19.19 -5.59 -28.60
CA ASP A 251 18.48 -6.07 -29.79
C ASP A 251 17.62 -4.98 -30.43
N LEU A 252 16.94 -4.18 -29.62
CA LEU A 252 16.13 -3.07 -30.13
C LEU A 252 17.00 -1.98 -30.76
N TYR A 253 18.12 -1.59 -30.14
CA TYR A 253 19.10 -0.66 -30.74
C TYR A 253 19.67 -1.22 -32.03
N ARG A 254 20.05 -2.50 -32.08
CA ARG A 254 20.56 -3.16 -33.30
C ARG A 254 19.54 -3.09 -34.43
N ARG A 255 18.27 -3.27 -34.17
CA ARG A 255 17.18 -3.17 -35.17
C ARG A 255 17.09 -1.72 -35.71
N VAL A 256 17.16 -0.72 -34.83
CA VAL A 256 17.16 0.68 -35.24
C VAL A 256 18.39 1.00 -36.14
N ILE A 257 19.58 0.59 -35.72
CA ILE A 257 20.81 0.83 -36.48
C ILE A 257 20.77 0.17 -37.88
N ASN A 258 20.30 -1.10 -37.93
CA ASN A 258 20.18 -1.81 -39.19
C ASN A 258 19.19 -1.14 -40.16
N ARG A 259 18.03 -0.70 -39.67
CA ARG A 259 17.04 0.03 -40.46
C ARG A 259 17.55 1.39 -40.89
N ASN A 260 18.23 2.12 -40.03
CA ASN A 260 18.82 3.42 -40.32
C ASN A 260 19.90 3.31 -41.39
N ASN A 261 20.83 2.37 -41.28
CA ASN A 261 21.89 2.16 -42.27
C ASN A 261 21.34 1.73 -43.64
N ARG A 262 20.27 0.90 -43.63
CA ARG A 262 19.62 0.52 -44.86
C ARG A 262 18.94 1.70 -45.54
N LEU A 263 18.25 2.53 -44.76
CA LEU A 263 17.60 3.75 -45.26
C LEU A 263 18.64 4.73 -45.85
N LYS A 264 19.77 4.95 -45.14
CA LYS A 264 20.86 5.80 -45.66
C LYS A 264 21.34 5.33 -47.04
N LYS A 265 21.61 4.02 -47.17
CA LYS A 265 22.03 3.42 -48.43
C LYS A 265 21.02 3.59 -49.58
N LEU A 266 19.71 3.42 -49.24
CA LEU A 266 18.65 3.58 -50.25
C LEU A 266 18.49 5.04 -50.71
N ILE A 267 18.68 5.98 -49.81
CA ILE A 267 18.70 7.43 -50.14
C ILE A 267 19.92 7.76 -51.04
N GLU A 268 21.11 7.27 -50.69
CA GLU A 268 22.32 7.45 -51.47
C GLU A 268 22.24 6.84 -52.89
N LEU A 269 21.54 5.71 -53.02
CA LEU A 269 21.34 5.02 -54.30
C LEU A 269 20.20 5.61 -55.14
N GLY A 270 19.47 6.62 -54.65
CA GLY A 270 18.33 7.23 -55.36
C GLY A 270 17.16 6.26 -55.61
N ALA A 271 16.89 5.36 -54.67
CA ALA A 271 15.82 4.35 -54.78
C ALA A 271 14.41 4.99 -54.97
N PRO A 272 13.43 4.28 -55.56
CA PRO A 272 12.10 4.78 -55.78
C PRO A 272 11.42 5.25 -54.46
N SER A 273 10.65 6.34 -54.53
CA SER A 273 10.00 6.97 -53.37
C SER A 273 9.20 6.03 -52.49
N ILE A 274 8.48 5.08 -53.06
CA ILE A 274 7.70 4.06 -52.38
C ILE A 274 8.58 3.18 -51.48
N ILE A 275 9.78 2.79 -51.95
CA ILE A 275 10.71 1.96 -51.16
C ILE A 275 11.28 2.79 -50.00
N ILE A 276 11.64 4.06 -50.25
CA ILE A 276 12.16 4.96 -49.23
C ILE A 276 11.09 5.22 -48.17
N GLN A 277 9.82 5.47 -48.54
CA GLN A 277 8.71 5.67 -47.60
C GLN A 277 8.48 4.44 -46.73
N ASN A 278 8.53 3.24 -47.31
CA ASN A 278 8.38 2.01 -46.55
C ASN A 278 9.53 1.79 -45.53
N GLU A 279 10.77 2.08 -45.91
CA GLU A 279 11.89 1.99 -44.96
C GLU A 279 11.82 3.10 -43.88
N LYS A 280 11.37 4.32 -44.21
CA LYS A 280 11.08 5.37 -43.21
C LYS A 280 10.02 4.89 -42.21
N ARG A 281 8.94 4.25 -42.69
CA ARG A 281 7.90 3.64 -41.83
C ARG A 281 8.49 2.56 -40.94
N MET A 282 9.33 1.65 -41.47
CA MET A 282 9.95 0.60 -40.67
C MET A 282 10.94 1.17 -39.63
N LEU A 283 11.63 2.28 -39.95
CA LEU A 283 12.47 2.99 -38.99
C LEU A 283 11.63 3.59 -37.85
N GLN A 284 10.51 4.23 -38.18
CA GLN A 284 9.55 4.73 -37.20
C GLN A 284 9.08 3.60 -36.26
N GLU A 285 8.70 2.45 -36.82
CA GLU A 285 8.25 1.28 -36.04
C GLU A 285 9.37 0.70 -35.14
N ALA A 286 10.61 0.70 -35.63
CA ALA A 286 11.76 0.24 -34.84
C ALA A 286 12.05 1.17 -33.65
N VAL A 287 11.97 2.49 -33.84
CA VAL A 287 12.13 3.46 -32.76
C VAL A 287 10.97 3.39 -31.79
N ASP A 288 9.73 3.24 -32.26
CA ASP A 288 8.55 3.06 -31.41
C ASP A 288 8.68 1.83 -30.51
N SER A 289 9.17 0.72 -31.03
CA SER A 289 9.40 -0.50 -30.24
C SER A 289 10.52 -0.35 -29.21
N LEU A 290 11.53 0.48 -29.48
CA LEU A 290 12.56 0.79 -28.50
C LEU A 290 12.02 1.59 -27.32
N PHE A 291 11.16 2.57 -27.57
CA PHE A 291 10.57 3.40 -26.51
C PHE A 291 9.45 2.69 -25.76
N ASP A 292 8.48 2.09 -26.47
CA ASP A 292 7.31 1.43 -25.85
C ASP A 292 6.81 0.27 -26.71
N ASN A 293 7.41 -0.90 -26.52
CA ASN A 293 7.10 -2.09 -27.29
C ASN A 293 5.67 -2.58 -27.03
N GLY A 294 4.88 -2.78 -28.09
CA GLY A 294 3.49 -3.26 -28.02
C GLY A 294 2.45 -2.16 -27.84
N ARG A 295 2.84 -0.87 -27.77
CA ARG A 295 1.87 0.23 -27.69
C ARG A 295 1.12 0.44 -28.99
N ARG A 296 1.74 0.08 -30.14
CA ARG A 296 1.11 0.09 -31.47
C ARG A 296 1.23 -1.30 -32.09
N GLY A 297 0.10 -1.97 -32.28
CA GLY A 297 0.06 -3.28 -32.93
C GLY A 297 0.71 -4.40 -32.12
N ARG A 298 1.27 -5.39 -32.81
CA ARG A 298 1.92 -6.53 -32.19
C ARG A 298 3.29 -6.13 -31.64
N SER A 299 3.59 -6.61 -30.44
CA SER A 299 4.89 -6.40 -29.83
C SER A 299 6.00 -7.12 -30.61
N VAL A 300 7.16 -6.49 -30.68
CA VAL A 300 8.36 -7.13 -31.20
C VAL A 300 8.82 -8.20 -30.20
N THR A 301 9.02 -9.42 -30.71
CA THR A 301 9.38 -10.59 -29.91
C THR A 301 10.83 -11.03 -30.18
N GLY A 302 11.43 -11.65 -29.19
CA GLY A 302 12.71 -12.33 -29.27
C GLY A 302 12.55 -13.86 -29.39
N ALA A 303 13.58 -14.61 -29.03
CA ALA A 303 13.55 -16.05 -28.99
C ALA A 303 12.41 -16.55 -28.08
N GLY A 304 11.70 -17.59 -28.51
CA GLY A 304 10.58 -18.15 -27.75
C GLY A 304 9.33 -17.28 -27.69
N ASN A 305 9.11 -16.41 -28.68
CA ASN A 305 7.94 -15.52 -28.79
C ASN A 305 7.73 -14.57 -27.60
N ARG A 306 8.76 -14.36 -26.77
CA ARG A 306 8.74 -13.44 -25.64
C ARG A 306 8.85 -11.99 -26.13
N ALA A 307 7.95 -11.10 -25.70
CA ALA A 307 8.03 -9.68 -26.01
C ALA A 307 9.32 -9.07 -25.41
N LEU A 308 10.05 -8.30 -26.20
CA LEU A 308 11.27 -7.61 -25.75
C LEU A 308 10.93 -6.46 -24.82
N LYS A 309 11.71 -6.29 -23.74
CA LYS A 309 11.55 -5.18 -22.79
C LYS A 309 12.06 -3.88 -23.39
N SER A 310 11.17 -2.92 -23.57
CA SER A 310 11.47 -1.55 -24.04
C SER A 310 11.93 -0.65 -22.90
N LEU A 311 12.36 0.59 -23.24
CA LEU A 311 12.71 1.63 -22.25
C LEU A 311 11.52 1.93 -21.30
N SER A 312 10.30 2.04 -21.82
CA SER A 312 9.09 2.23 -21.00
C SER A 312 8.87 1.08 -20.01
N SER A 313 9.10 -0.16 -20.47
CA SER A 313 8.95 -1.35 -19.61
C SER A 313 9.98 -1.38 -18.49
N MET A 314 11.18 -0.80 -18.71
CA MET A 314 12.20 -0.65 -17.66
C MET A 314 11.83 0.37 -16.59
N LEU A 315 10.95 1.30 -16.87
CA LEU A 315 10.52 2.35 -15.94
C LEU A 315 9.17 2.04 -15.27
N LYS A 316 8.16 1.66 -16.09
CA LYS A 316 6.74 1.59 -15.67
C LYS A 316 6.32 0.26 -15.06
N SER A 317 6.94 -0.86 -15.38
CA SER A 317 6.49 -2.18 -14.92
C SER A 317 6.72 -2.41 -13.42
N LYS A 318 6.11 -3.47 -12.84
CA LYS A 318 6.37 -3.92 -11.46
C LYS A 318 7.86 -4.18 -11.20
N GLN A 319 8.59 -4.57 -12.24
CA GLN A 319 10.03 -4.81 -12.22
C GLN A 319 10.80 -3.60 -12.78
N GLY A 320 10.15 -2.45 -12.97
CA GLY A 320 10.77 -1.23 -13.44
C GLY A 320 11.59 -0.51 -12.36
N ARG A 321 12.41 0.45 -12.80
CA ARG A 321 13.32 1.19 -11.92
C ARG A 321 12.63 1.88 -10.76
N PHE A 322 11.48 2.52 -11.00
CA PHE A 322 10.74 3.21 -9.93
C PHE A 322 10.30 2.26 -8.83
N ARG A 323 9.69 1.12 -9.20
CA ARG A 323 9.10 0.20 -8.21
C ARG A 323 10.11 -0.76 -7.58
N GLN A 324 11.14 -1.19 -8.31
CA GLN A 324 12.05 -2.22 -7.85
C GLN A 324 13.35 -1.67 -7.25
N ASN A 325 13.80 -0.48 -7.68
CA ASN A 325 15.12 0.03 -7.33
C ASN A 325 15.10 1.39 -6.63
N LEU A 326 14.05 2.21 -6.79
CA LEU A 326 13.97 3.55 -6.21
C LEU A 326 13.02 3.62 -5.00
N LEU A 327 11.78 3.16 -5.13
CA LEU A 327 10.82 3.13 -4.01
C LEU A 327 11.11 2.05 -2.97
N GLY A 328 11.91 1.08 -3.31
CA GLY A 328 12.40 0.05 -2.41
C GLY A 328 13.63 -0.62 -2.98
N LYS A 329 14.61 -0.91 -2.12
CA LYS A 329 15.88 -1.54 -2.50
C LYS A 329 16.10 -2.80 -1.67
N ARG A 330 16.85 -3.76 -2.21
CA ARG A 330 17.40 -4.84 -1.40
C ARG A 330 18.56 -4.29 -0.56
N VAL A 331 18.54 -4.60 0.72
CA VAL A 331 19.51 -4.08 1.67
C VAL A 331 20.27 -5.23 2.33
N ASP A 332 21.55 -4.98 2.66
CA ASP A 332 22.37 -5.87 3.45
C ASP A 332 21.97 -5.79 4.94
N TYR A 333 22.55 -6.62 5.77
CA TYR A 333 22.24 -6.73 7.21
C TYR A 333 20.76 -6.99 7.48
N SER A 334 20.18 -7.83 6.67
CA SER A 334 18.79 -8.27 6.79
C SER A 334 18.67 -9.78 6.67
N GLY A 335 17.69 -10.33 7.37
CA GLY A 335 17.38 -11.76 7.34
C GLY A 335 15.89 -11.98 7.40
N ARG A 336 15.45 -13.21 7.19
CA ARG A 336 14.04 -13.58 7.25
C ARG A 336 13.89 -14.96 7.88
N SER A 337 12.92 -15.12 8.77
CA SER A 337 12.57 -16.40 9.36
C SER A 337 11.09 -16.47 9.74
N VAL A 338 10.64 -17.66 10.04
CA VAL A 338 9.30 -17.91 10.60
C VAL A 338 9.22 -17.32 12.00
N ILE A 339 8.03 -16.85 12.39
CA ILE A 339 7.76 -16.32 13.73
C ILE A 339 7.04 -17.35 14.59
N VAL A 340 7.32 -17.32 15.87
CA VAL A 340 6.63 -18.08 16.91
C VAL A 340 6.34 -17.17 18.10
N VAL A 341 5.38 -17.58 18.93
CA VAL A 341 5.04 -16.82 20.13
C VAL A 341 6.18 -16.85 21.16
N GLY A 342 6.48 -15.70 21.77
CA GLY A 342 7.41 -15.56 22.88
C GLY A 342 6.70 -15.00 24.13
N PRO A 343 5.99 -15.84 24.91
CA PRO A 343 5.24 -15.37 26.06
C PRO A 343 6.12 -14.82 27.19
N ASP A 344 7.36 -15.25 27.25
CA ASP A 344 8.38 -14.86 28.24
C ASP A 344 9.09 -13.54 27.90
N LEU A 345 8.88 -12.99 26.71
CA LEU A 345 9.48 -11.73 26.29
C LEU A 345 8.79 -10.53 26.96
N LYS A 346 9.59 -9.47 27.17
CA LYS A 346 9.06 -8.15 27.49
C LYS A 346 8.64 -7.41 26.23
N MET A 347 7.78 -6.40 26.38
CA MET A 347 7.18 -5.71 25.23
C MET A 347 8.20 -5.06 24.29
N TYR A 348 9.37 -4.67 24.80
CA TYR A 348 10.47 -4.10 24.03
C TYR A 348 11.45 -5.14 23.47
N GLN A 349 11.25 -6.44 23.75
CA GLN A 349 12.14 -7.53 23.37
C GLN A 349 11.61 -8.37 22.22
N CYS A 350 12.53 -8.90 21.41
CA CYS A 350 12.26 -9.98 20.46
C CYS A 350 13.32 -11.10 20.62
N GLY A 351 12.95 -12.32 20.29
CA GLY A 351 13.89 -13.45 20.29
C GLY A 351 14.46 -13.67 18.89
N ILE A 352 15.80 -13.64 18.75
CA ILE A 352 16.47 -13.89 17.48
C ILE A 352 17.27 -15.19 17.57
N PRO A 353 17.19 -16.10 16.58
CA PRO A 353 18.03 -17.28 16.49
C PRO A 353 19.50 -16.92 16.55
N LYS A 354 20.29 -17.68 17.33
CA LYS A 354 21.73 -17.47 17.50
C LYS A 354 22.48 -17.43 16.18
N GLU A 355 22.19 -18.36 15.28
CA GLU A 355 22.83 -18.44 13.97
C GLU A 355 22.55 -17.21 13.10
N MET A 356 21.30 -16.73 13.13
CA MET A 356 20.89 -15.51 12.41
C MET A 356 21.59 -14.28 12.99
N ALA A 357 21.65 -14.16 14.32
CA ALA A 357 22.33 -13.05 14.98
C ALA A 357 23.83 -13.01 14.63
N LEU A 358 24.49 -14.15 14.62
CA LEU A 358 25.91 -14.27 14.30
C LEU A 358 26.21 -13.75 12.88
N GLU A 359 25.37 -14.09 11.91
CA GLU A 359 25.57 -13.64 10.51
C GLU A 359 25.21 -12.16 10.32
N LEU A 360 24.11 -11.69 10.93
CA LEU A 360 23.69 -10.28 10.85
C LEU A 360 24.69 -9.33 11.48
N PHE A 361 25.25 -9.69 12.64
CA PHE A 361 26.20 -8.88 13.39
C PHE A 361 27.66 -9.22 13.12
N LYS A 362 27.97 -10.02 12.11
CA LYS A 362 29.30 -10.52 11.79
C LYS A 362 30.41 -9.46 11.79
N PRO A 363 30.26 -8.27 11.20
CA PRO A 363 31.28 -7.21 11.25
C PRO A 363 31.54 -6.69 12.66
N HIS A 364 30.48 -6.53 13.47
CA HIS A 364 30.58 -6.03 14.84
C HIS A 364 31.23 -7.08 15.75
N VAL A 365 30.91 -8.35 15.52
CA VAL A 365 31.55 -9.47 16.24
C VAL A 365 33.01 -9.59 15.89
N ILE A 366 33.41 -9.42 14.62
CA ILE A 366 34.80 -9.38 14.20
C ILE A 366 35.55 -8.26 14.91
N HIS A 367 34.95 -7.08 14.99
CA HIS A 367 35.53 -5.94 15.70
C HIS A 367 35.69 -6.23 17.18
N GLY A 368 34.66 -6.74 17.87
CA GLY A 368 34.72 -7.10 19.26
C GLY A 368 35.77 -8.20 19.58
N LEU A 369 35.93 -9.19 18.67
CA LEU A 369 36.99 -10.22 18.81
C LEU A 369 38.38 -9.64 18.68
N THR A 370 38.62 -8.68 17.81
CA THR A 370 39.94 -8.01 17.64
C THR A 370 40.22 -7.04 18.77
N GLU A 371 39.23 -6.28 19.24
CA GLU A 371 39.35 -5.31 20.32
C GLU A 371 39.67 -5.99 21.66
N ARG A 372 39.06 -7.14 21.95
CA ARG A 372 39.34 -7.93 23.15
C ARG A 372 40.64 -8.78 23.03
N GLY A 373 41.33 -8.69 21.90
CA GLY A 373 42.58 -9.43 21.69
C GLY A 373 42.43 -10.96 21.55
N LEU A 374 41.16 -11.44 21.35
CA LEU A 374 40.90 -12.87 21.17
C LEU A 374 41.27 -13.35 19.75
N ALA A 375 41.33 -12.44 18.79
CA ALA A 375 41.78 -12.67 17.43
C ALA A 375 42.84 -11.66 17.01
N ASN A 376 43.97 -12.15 16.49
CA ASN A 376 45.10 -11.28 16.09
C ASN A 376 44.86 -10.53 14.77
N ASN A 377 43.91 -10.98 13.95
CA ASN A 377 43.55 -10.35 12.70
C ASN A 377 42.14 -10.79 12.24
N ILE A 378 41.60 -10.05 11.26
CA ILE A 378 40.27 -10.30 10.68
C ILE A 378 40.12 -11.74 10.14
N LYS A 379 41.19 -12.32 9.58
CA LYS A 379 41.15 -13.69 9.03
C LYS A 379 41.00 -14.74 10.14
N SER A 380 41.69 -14.54 11.29
CA SER A 380 41.56 -15.39 12.47
C SER A 380 40.15 -15.25 13.08
N ALA A 381 39.65 -14.02 13.21
CA ALA A 381 38.32 -13.77 13.73
C ALA A 381 37.23 -14.46 12.87
N LYS A 382 37.32 -14.36 11.53
CA LYS A 382 36.41 -15.08 10.63
C LYS A 382 36.45 -16.59 10.83
N LYS A 383 37.66 -17.16 10.99
CA LYS A 383 37.82 -18.60 11.23
C LYS A 383 37.19 -19.04 12.56
N MET A 384 37.28 -18.20 13.61
CA MET A 384 36.63 -18.48 14.90
C MET A 384 35.11 -18.44 14.78
N ILE A 385 34.58 -17.48 14.01
CA ILE A 385 33.14 -17.36 13.73
C ILE A 385 32.63 -18.57 12.93
N ASP A 386 33.33 -18.94 11.87
CA ASP A 386 32.97 -20.09 11.01
C ASP A 386 33.01 -21.43 11.78
N ASN A 387 33.93 -21.55 12.76
CA ASN A 387 34.02 -22.69 13.65
C ASN A 387 33.04 -22.66 14.84
N GLN A 388 32.26 -21.58 15.01
CA GLN A 388 31.32 -21.37 16.11
C GLN A 388 31.97 -21.55 17.51
N ASP A 389 33.16 -20.97 17.72
CA ASP A 389 33.86 -21.06 18.99
C ASP A 389 33.00 -20.53 20.15
N PRO A 390 32.94 -21.19 21.34
CA PRO A 390 32.13 -20.72 22.48
C PRO A 390 32.35 -19.26 22.86
N LYS A 391 33.57 -18.75 22.76
CA LYS A 391 33.93 -17.36 23.05
C LYS A 391 33.29 -16.33 22.14
N VAL A 392 32.84 -16.77 20.97
CA VAL A 392 32.12 -15.88 20.01
C VAL A 392 30.74 -15.51 20.55
N TRP A 393 30.09 -16.43 21.26
CA TRP A 393 28.72 -16.21 21.75
C TRP A 393 28.65 -15.13 22.82
N ASP A 394 29.67 -15.03 23.69
CA ASP A 394 29.76 -13.98 24.73
C ASP A 394 29.85 -12.60 24.07
N ILE A 395 30.62 -12.48 22.98
CA ILE A 395 30.73 -11.23 22.22
C ILE A 395 29.46 -10.90 21.48
N VAL A 396 28.82 -11.90 20.87
CA VAL A 396 27.52 -11.70 20.22
C VAL A 396 26.49 -11.17 21.20
N GLU A 397 26.46 -11.71 22.43
CA GLU A 397 25.54 -11.25 23.46
C GLU A 397 25.78 -9.80 23.85
N ASP A 398 27.05 -9.41 24.00
CA ASP A 398 27.40 -8.02 24.35
C ASP A 398 27.09 -7.03 23.21
N VAL A 399 27.40 -7.41 21.97
CA VAL A 399 27.10 -6.59 20.80
C VAL A 399 25.59 -6.36 20.65
N ILE A 400 24.80 -7.39 20.90
CA ILE A 400 23.34 -7.34 20.75
C ILE A 400 22.69 -6.41 21.79
N LYS A 401 23.21 -6.33 23.02
CA LYS A 401 22.65 -5.47 24.07
C LYS A 401 22.57 -3.99 23.66
N GLU A 402 23.45 -3.54 22.78
CA GLU A 402 23.53 -2.15 22.34
C GLU A 402 22.85 -1.89 20.98
N HIS A 403 22.39 -2.94 20.29
CA HIS A 403 21.86 -2.83 18.93
C HIS A 403 20.39 -3.25 18.86
N PRO A 404 19.45 -2.29 18.79
CA PRO A 404 18.06 -2.60 18.47
C PRO A 404 17.96 -3.15 17.05
N VAL A 405 17.02 -4.05 16.82
CA VAL A 405 16.71 -4.59 15.50
C VAL A 405 15.30 -4.21 15.10
N MET A 406 15.07 -4.03 13.82
CA MET A 406 13.74 -3.76 13.29
C MET A 406 13.14 -5.03 12.75
N LEU A 407 11.90 -5.33 13.14
CA LEU A 407 11.09 -6.41 12.58
C LEU A 407 10.05 -5.84 11.63
N ASN A 408 9.86 -6.51 10.50
CA ASN A 408 8.86 -6.14 9.49
C ASN A 408 8.08 -7.36 9.03
N ARG A 409 6.76 -7.22 8.92
CA ARG A 409 5.89 -8.21 8.28
C ARG A 409 5.28 -7.63 7.02
N ALA A 410 5.40 -8.34 5.90
CA ALA A 410 4.69 -8.02 4.67
C ALA A 410 3.27 -8.65 4.68
N PRO A 411 2.23 -7.91 4.20
CA PRO A 411 2.28 -6.57 3.63
C PRO A 411 2.34 -5.48 4.72
N THR A 412 3.19 -4.47 4.52
CA THR A 412 3.28 -3.31 5.42
C THR A 412 2.21 -2.29 5.03
N LEU A 413 1.08 -2.28 5.72
CA LEU A 413 -0.07 -1.43 5.41
C LEU A 413 -0.04 -0.08 6.15
N HIS A 414 0.66 0.00 7.28
CA HIS A 414 0.81 1.21 8.10
C HIS A 414 2.17 1.23 8.79
N ARG A 415 2.53 2.35 9.40
CA ARG A 415 3.86 2.55 10.00
C ARG A 415 4.22 1.53 11.10
N LEU A 416 3.24 1.00 11.82
CA LEU A 416 3.46 0.00 12.87
C LEU A 416 3.72 -1.42 12.33
N GLY A 417 3.67 -1.62 11.01
CA GLY A 417 4.16 -2.83 10.37
C GLY A 417 5.69 -2.97 10.38
N ILE A 418 6.41 -1.93 10.84
CA ILE A 418 7.83 -1.95 11.14
C ILE A 418 8.01 -1.42 12.55
N GLN A 419 8.54 -2.23 13.45
CA GLN A 419 8.84 -1.84 14.83
C GLN A 419 10.23 -2.31 15.22
N ALA A 420 10.86 -1.56 16.13
CA ALA A 420 12.16 -1.93 16.70
C ALA A 420 11.98 -2.71 18.01
N PHE A 421 12.90 -3.60 18.27
CA PHE A 421 12.97 -4.40 19.48
C PHE A 421 14.43 -4.59 19.91
N GLU A 422 14.65 -4.80 21.20
CA GLU A 422 15.92 -5.27 21.71
C GLU A 422 16.01 -6.80 21.50
N PRO A 423 17.02 -7.29 20.79
CA PRO A 423 17.13 -8.70 20.51
C PRO A 423 17.62 -9.49 21.74
N LYS A 424 17.03 -10.67 21.95
CA LYS A 424 17.45 -11.68 22.91
C LYS A 424 17.83 -12.94 22.15
N LEU A 425 18.99 -13.52 22.45
CA LEU A 425 19.41 -14.77 21.80
C LEU A 425 18.54 -15.93 22.26
N ILE A 426 18.08 -16.71 21.31
CA ILE A 426 17.29 -17.90 21.56
C ILE A 426 17.87 -19.11 20.81
N SER A 427 17.63 -20.28 21.35
CA SER A 427 17.85 -21.53 20.66
C SER A 427 16.71 -21.79 19.66
N GLY A 428 17.01 -22.43 18.53
CA GLY A 428 16.08 -22.71 17.46
C GLY A 428 16.30 -21.82 16.23
N LYS A 429 15.41 -21.93 15.24
CA LYS A 429 15.55 -21.25 13.94
C LYS A 429 14.44 -20.20 13.70
N ALA A 430 13.45 -20.12 14.57
CA ALA A 430 12.31 -19.22 14.45
C ALA A 430 12.51 -17.97 15.34
N ILE A 431 12.03 -16.83 14.85
CA ILE A 431 12.02 -15.56 15.60
C ILE A 431 10.89 -15.64 16.63
N ARG A 432 11.17 -15.30 17.90
CA ARG A 432 10.13 -15.14 18.91
C ARG A 432 9.60 -13.72 18.92
N LEU A 433 8.28 -13.58 18.86
CA LEU A 433 7.59 -12.31 18.84
C LEU A 433 6.70 -12.18 20.08
N HIS A 434 6.68 -10.99 20.67
CA HIS A 434 5.79 -10.70 21.80
C HIS A 434 4.32 -10.75 21.36
N PRO A 435 3.43 -11.45 22.06
CA PRO A 435 2.04 -11.66 21.61
C PRO A 435 1.23 -10.37 21.46
N LEU A 436 1.47 -9.35 22.29
CA LEU A 436 0.71 -8.09 22.24
C LEU A 436 0.97 -7.25 20.99
N VAL A 437 2.11 -7.41 20.34
CA VAL A 437 2.43 -6.66 19.09
C VAL A 437 1.87 -7.33 17.83
N CYS A 438 1.35 -8.54 17.93
CA CYS A 438 0.79 -9.28 16.79
C CYS A 438 -0.35 -8.51 16.11
N THR A 439 -1.18 -7.80 16.88
CA THR A 439 -2.28 -6.96 16.34
C THR A 439 -1.75 -5.84 15.43
N ALA A 440 -0.66 -5.17 15.83
CA ALA A 440 -0.04 -4.11 15.05
C ALA A 440 0.59 -4.63 13.74
N PHE A 441 1.21 -5.80 13.78
CA PHE A 441 1.77 -6.46 12.59
C PHE A 441 0.71 -7.20 11.75
N ASN A 442 -0.51 -7.36 12.25
CA ASN A 442 -1.51 -8.28 11.71
C ASN A 442 -0.91 -9.67 11.47
N ALA A 443 -0.13 -10.16 12.45
CA ALA A 443 0.61 -11.41 12.39
C ALA A 443 -0.08 -12.51 13.20
N ASP A 444 -0.04 -13.71 12.70
CA ASP A 444 -0.39 -14.93 13.41
C ASP A 444 0.76 -15.97 13.31
N PHE A 445 0.63 -17.07 14.02
CA PHE A 445 1.70 -18.06 14.12
C PHE A 445 1.39 -19.33 13.31
N ASP A 446 0.67 -19.19 12.20
CA ASP A 446 0.31 -20.29 11.31
C ASP A 446 1.39 -20.61 10.25
N GLY A 447 2.55 -19.97 10.31
CA GLY A 447 3.65 -20.10 9.36
C GLY A 447 4.11 -18.74 8.81
N ASP A 448 3.60 -17.64 9.34
CA ASP A 448 4.03 -16.30 8.99
C ASP A 448 5.53 -16.11 9.16
N GLN A 449 6.12 -15.34 8.27
CA GLN A 449 7.53 -14.96 8.31
C GLN A 449 7.67 -13.46 8.51
N MET A 450 8.73 -13.06 9.22
CA MET A 450 9.10 -11.66 9.37
C MET A 450 10.55 -11.41 8.94
N ALA A 451 10.79 -10.22 8.39
CA ALA A 451 12.13 -9.75 8.08
C ALA A 451 12.74 -9.05 9.30
N VAL A 452 14.04 -9.25 9.49
CA VAL A 452 14.86 -8.58 10.50
C VAL A 452 15.83 -7.66 9.80
N HIS A 453 15.95 -6.42 10.28
CA HIS A 453 16.90 -5.42 9.77
C HIS A 453 17.72 -4.86 10.91
N VAL A 454 19.01 -4.67 10.67
CA VAL A 454 19.94 -4.11 11.66
C VAL A 454 20.26 -2.66 11.24
N PRO A 455 19.93 -1.64 12.05
CA PRO A 455 20.38 -0.27 11.84
C PRO A 455 21.89 -0.17 12.04
N LEU A 456 22.60 0.54 11.16
CA LEU A 456 24.06 0.60 11.16
C LEU A 456 24.62 1.87 11.80
N SER A 457 24.01 3.04 11.53
CA SER A 457 24.49 4.30 12.08
C SER A 457 23.96 4.55 13.49
N GLU A 458 24.65 5.38 14.27
CA GLU A 458 24.22 5.74 15.62
C GLU A 458 22.92 6.54 15.60
N GLU A 459 22.72 7.39 14.58
CA GLU A 459 21.47 8.12 14.37
C GLU A 459 20.32 7.13 14.15
N ALA A 460 20.50 6.14 13.27
CA ALA A 460 19.49 5.13 13.00
C ALA A 460 19.16 4.27 14.22
N LYS A 461 20.16 3.91 15.04
CA LYS A 461 19.96 3.21 16.32
C LYS A 461 19.15 4.05 17.31
N THR A 462 19.46 5.33 17.39
CA THR A 462 18.75 6.28 18.27
C THR A 462 17.30 6.46 17.85
N GLU A 463 17.04 6.64 16.57
CA GLU A 463 15.68 6.71 16.01
C GLU A 463 14.91 5.41 16.26
N ALA A 464 15.55 4.25 16.07
CA ALA A 464 14.93 2.96 16.33
C ALA A 464 14.52 2.82 17.81
N ARG A 465 15.36 3.28 18.76
CA ARG A 465 15.05 3.23 20.20
C ARG A 465 13.98 4.22 20.63
N ILE A 466 14.00 5.44 20.11
CA ILE A 466 13.11 6.52 20.58
C ILE A 466 11.75 6.45 19.88
N LEU A 467 11.75 6.32 18.54
CA LEU A 467 10.54 6.45 17.73
C LEU A 467 9.88 5.09 17.41
N MET A 468 10.69 4.04 17.16
CA MET A 468 10.21 2.80 16.59
C MET A 468 10.08 1.66 17.59
N LEU A 469 10.55 1.80 18.82
CA LEU A 469 10.50 0.75 19.83
C LEU A 469 9.05 0.31 20.06
N GLY A 470 8.80 -1.00 20.12
CA GLY A 470 7.44 -1.54 20.25
C GLY A 470 6.72 -1.07 21.52
N SER A 471 7.46 -0.86 22.63
CA SER A 471 6.91 -0.30 23.87
C SER A 471 6.47 1.16 23.74
N ASN A 472 7.00 1.92 22.78
CA ASN A 472 6.64 3.33 22.58
C ASN A 472 5.43 3.51 21.66
N ASN A 473 5.06 2.47 20.90
CA ASN A 473 3.97 2.49 19.92
C ASN A 473 2.70 1.79 20.45
N ILE A 474 2.20 2.23 21.60
CA ILE A 474 1.01 1.66 22.25
C ILE A 474 -0.28 2.12 21.58
N LEU A 475 -0.33 3.37 21.10
CA LEU A 475 -1.52 3.97 20.48
C LEU A 475 -1.52 3.85 18.97
N SER A 476 -2.72 3.67 18.41
CA SER A 476 -2.94 3.68 16.97
C SER A 476 -2.86 5.10 16.41
N PRO A 477 -2.11 5.35 15.34
CA PRO A 477 -2.07 6.68 14.68
C PRO A 477 -3.40 7.06 14.00
N LYS A 478 -4.33 6.13 13.85
CA LYS A 478 -5.63 6.34 13.21
C LYS A 478 -6.57 7.20 14.06
N ASN A 479 -6.73 6.86 15.34
CA ASN A 479 -7.73 7.43 16.25
C ASN A 479 -7.23 7.66 17.67
N GLY A 480 -5.98 7.28 17.97
CA GLY A 480 -5.42 7.40 19.32
C GLY A 480 -5.86 6.33 20.31
N ASP A 481 -6.64 5.33 19.88
CA ASP A 481 -6.98 4.19 20.74
C ASP A 481 -5.79 3.22 20.89
N PRO A 482 -5.72 2.43 21.97
CA PRO A 482 -4.68 1.44 22.13
C PRO A 482 -4.74 0.38 21.02
N ILE A 483 -3.61 0.18 20.31
CA ILE A 483 -3.46 -0.91 19.35
C ILE A 483 -2.87 -2.16 20.00
N VAL A 484 -2.10 -1.98 21.06
CA VAL A 484 -1.51 -3.04 21.86
C VAL A 484 -2.53 -3.48 22.88
N THR A 485 -3.32 -4.48 22.51
CA THR A 485 -4.42 -5.01 23.34
C THR A 485 -4.26 -6.50 23.54
N PRO A 486 -4.63 -7.05 24.70
CA PRO A 486 -4.65 -8.49 24.91
C PRO A 486 -5.58 -9.18 23.92
N SER A 487 -5.28 -10.42 23.59
CA SER A 487 -6.06 -11.26 22.68
C SER A 487 -6.21 -12.67 23.21
N GLN A 488 -7.25 -13.38 22.75
CA GLN A 488 -7.48 -14.80 22.99
C GLN A 488 -7.29 -15.22 24.47
N ASP A 489 -6.30 -16.06 24.77
CA ASP A 489 -6.06 -16.61 26.10
C ASP A 489 -5.77 -15.54 27.17
N MET A 490 -5.14 -14.43 26.77
CA MET A 490 -4.88 -13.33 27.69
C MET A 490 -6.20 -12.68 28.16
N ILE A 491 -7.17 -12.52 27.25
CA ILE A 491 -8.50 -11.99 27.60
C ILE A 491 -9.24 -13.00 28.46
N LEU A 492 -9.23 -14.28 28.07
CA LEU A 492 -9.96 -15.34 28.75
C LEU A 492 -9.50 -15.47 30.20
N GLY A 493 -8.20 -15.47 30.48
CA GLY A 493 -7.64 -15.55 31.83
C GLY A 493 -8.02 -14.34 32.68
N ASN A 494 -7.93 -13.12 32.15
CA ASN A 494 -8.30 -11.90 32.86
C ASN A 494 -9.85 -11.83 33.12
N TYR A 495 -10.63 -12.30 32.18
CA TYR A 495 -12.09 -12.42 32.34
C TYR A 495 -12.43 -13.41 33.44
N TYR A 496 -11.83 -14.60 33.43
CA TYR A 496 -12.07 -15.65 34.42
C TYR A 496 -11.76 -15.21 35.86
N ILE A 497 -10.60 -14.52 36.05
CA ILE A 497 -10.17 -14.05 37.37
C ILE A 497 -11.07 -12.92 37.92
N THR A 498 -11.70 -12.14 37.06
CA THR A 498 -12.56 -10.99 37.45
C THR A 498 -14.04 -11.34 37.50
N MET A 499 -14.42 -12.58 37.18
CA MET A 499 -15.77 -13.07 37.22
C MET A 499 -16.23 -13.27 38.68
N GLU A 500 -17.52 -13.00 38.96
CA GLU A 500 -18.14 -13.27 40.26
C GLU A 500 -19.14 -14.42 40.15
N LYS A 501 -19.23 -15.23 41.17
CA LYS A 501 -20.25 -16.26 41.28
C LYS A 501 -21.05 -16.08 42.59
N ALA A 502 -22.37 -16.12 42.49
CA ALA A 502 -23.27 -16.12 43.65
C ALA A 502 -23.53 -17.55 44.16
N GLY A 503 -23.78 -17.69 45.43
CA GLY A 503 -24.11 -18.98 46.02
C GLY A 503 -22.97 -19.96 46.20
N VAL A 504 -21.72 -19.50 46.09
CA VAL A 504 -20.51 -20.33 46.27
C VAL A 504 -20.17 -20.42 47.75
N GLU A 505 -19.62 -21.57 48.17
CA GLU A 505 -19.16 -21.79 49.52
C GLU A 505 -18.16 -20.71 49.98
N GLY A 506 -18.38 -20.13 51.17
CA GLY A 506 -17.55 -19.04 51.69
C GLY A 506 -18.00 -17.63 51.26
N GLU A 507 -19.13 -17.47 50.56
CA GLU A 507 -19.68 -16.16 50.19
C GLU A 507 -20.02 -15.32 51.44
N GLY A 508 -19.62 -14.05 51.43
CA GLY A 508 -19.86 -13.11 52.53
C GLY A 508 -18.91 -13.26 53.70
N ARG A 509 -17.87 -14.08 53.62
CA ARG A 509 -16.82 -14.10 54.67
C ARG A 509 -16.08 -12.79 54.74
N ALA A 510 -15.89 -12.27 55.93
CA ALA A 510 -15.08 -11.11 56.21
C ALA A 510 -13.64 -11.54 56.60
N PHE A 511 -12.66 -10.88 55.99
CA PHE A 511 -11.23 -11.10 56.26
C PHE A 511 -10.63 -9.85 56.86
N LYS A 512 -9.62 -10.04 57.76
CA LYS A 512 -8.93 -8.90 58.39
C LYS A 512 -8.08 -8.07 57.40
N ASN A 513 -7.54 -8.73 56.41
CA ASN A 513 -6.70 -8.08 55.37
C ASN A 513 -6.66 -8.90 54.06
N THR A 514 -6.12 -8.33 53.01
CA THR A 514 -6.00 -8.95 51.70
C THR A 514 -5.16 -10.22 51.71
N ASN A 515 -4.11 -10.27 52.52
CA ASN A 515 -3.21 -11.44 52.63
C ASN A 515 -3.96 -12.66 53.23
N GLU A 516 -4.79 -12.45 54.26
CA GLU A 516 -5.61 -13.50 54.84
C GLU A 516 -6.62 -14.07 53.83
N ALA A 517 -7.25 -13.23 53.03
CA ALA A 517 -8.14 -13.65 51.97
C ALA A 517 -7.40 -14.49 50.90
N LEU A 518 -6.17 -14.12 50.54
CA LEU A 518 -5.35 -14.88 49.60
C LEU A 518 -4.86 -16.21 50.20
N MET A 519 -4.56 -16.26 51.52
CA MET A 519 -4.23 -17.49 52.21
C MET A 519 -5.44 -18.45 52.26
N ALA A 520 -6.67 -17.94 52.52
CA ALA A 520 -7.86 -18.74 52.48
C ALA A 520 -8.12 -19.33 51.09
N TYR A 521 -7.84 -18.53 50.01
CA TYR A 521 -7.86 -19.04 48.66
C TYR A 521 -6.84 -20.18 48.45
N GLN A 522 -5.59 -20.01 48.91
CA GLN A 522 -4.54 -21.04 48.77
C GLN A 522 -4.89 -22.33 49.54
N ARG A 523 -5.58 -22.21 50.67
CA ARG A 523 -6.11 -23.34 51.43
C ARG A 523 -7.35 -23.97 50.81
N ARG A 524 -7.87 -23.43 49.69
CA ARG A 524 -9.09 -23.86 48.99
C ARG A 524 -10.37 -23.73 49.87
N GLU A 525 -10.40 -22.82 50.85
CA GLU A 525 -11.55 -22.48 51.62
C GLU A 525 -12.55 -21.59 50.85
N ILE A 526 -12.03 -20.84 49.90
CA ILE A 526 -12.76 -19.95 48.97
C ILE A 526 -12.19 -20.11 47.55
N THR A 527 -13.04 -19.79 46.57
CA THR A 527 -12.63 -19.77 45.16
C THR A 527 -12.21 -18.36 44.70
N LEU A 528 -11.57 -18.23 43.54
CA LEU A 528 -11.22 -16.93 42.95
C LEU A 528 -12.44 -16.02 42.72
N GLN A 529 -13.61 -16.60 42.52
CA GLN A 529 -14.83 -15.95 42.11
C GLN A 529 -15.82 -15.71 43.29
N THR A 530 -15.47 -16.17 44.51
CA THR A 530 -16.27 -15.99 45.70
C THR A 530 -16.29 -14.54 46.15
N ARG A 531 -17.48 -13.97 46.40
CA ARG A 531 -17.63 -12.62 46.94
C ARG A 531 -17.25 -12.60 48.42
N ILE A 532 -16.28 -11.80 48.75
CA ILE A 532 -15.72 -11.64 50.11
C ILE A 532 -15.73 -10.18 50.52
N VAL A 533 -15.52 -9.94 51.79
CA VAL A 533 -15.48 -8.58 52.34
C VAL A 533 -14.16 -8.35 53.05
N VAL A 534 -13.53 -7.23 52.72
CA VAL A 534 -12.18 -6.85 53.24
C VAL A 534 -12.23 -5.39 53.66
N PRO A 535 -11.67 -5.00 54.80
CA PRO A 535 -11.62 -3.59 55.20
C PRO A 535 -10.81 -2.75 54.21
N VAL A 536 -11.31 -1.57 53.86
CA VAL A 536 -10.63 -0.67 52.90
C VAL A 536 -9.21 -0.30 53.35
N ASN A 537 -9.02 -0.13 54.66
CA ASN A 537 -7.72 0.17 55.24
C ASN A 537 -6.62 -0.90 54.99
N SER A 538 -7.01 -2.14 54.61
CA SER A 538 -6.07 -3.19 54.27
C SER A 538 -5.42 -3.02 52.89
N PHE A 539 -5.98 -2.21 52.00
CA PHE A 539 -5.45 -1.87 50.68
C PHE A 539 -4.48 -0.69 50.73
N LYS A 540 -3.32 -0.89 51.39
CA LYS A 540 -2.29 0.13 51.72
C LYS A 540 -1.79 0.97 50.54
N HIS A 541 -1.95 0.47 49.31
CA HIS A 541 -1.39 1.06 48.08
C HIS A 541 -2.46 1.55 47.08
N LYS A 542 -3.73 1.62 47.47
CA LYS A 542 -4.80 2.08 46.60
C LYS A 542 -5.47 3.34 47.15
N VAL A 543 -5.93 4.20 46.25
CA VAL A 543 -6.59 5.45 46.60
C VAL A 543 -8.09 5.26 46.67
N PHE A 544 -8.66 5.58 47.86
CA PHE A 544 -10.09 5.60 48.14
C PHE A 544 -10.45 6.98 48.68
N LEU A 545 -11.72 7.34 48.68
CA LEU A 545 -12.23 8.54 49.30
C LEU A 545 -12.08 8.45 50.83
N ASP A 546 -11.87 9.60 51.47
CA ASP A 546 -11.70 9.63 52.92
C ASP A 546 -12.93 9.13 53.68
N GLU A 547 -14.12 9.32 53.13
CA GLU A 547 -15.41 8.83 53.65
C GLU A 547 -15.51 7.30 53.60
N ASP A 548 -14.82 6.63 52.72
CA ASP A 548 -14.91 5.18 52.54
C ASP A 548 -13.82 4.39 53.27
N LYS A 549 -12.82 5.05 53.81
CA LYS A 549 -11.67 4.41 54.48
C LYS A 549 -12.10 3.55 55.70
N ASN A 550 -13.18 3.86 56.35
CA ASN A 550 -13.70 3.13 57.50
C ASN A 550 -14.84 2.20 57.15
N LYS A 551 -14.91 1.70 55.91
CA LYS A 551 -15.90 0.76 55.42
C LYS A 551 -15.31 -0.58 55.01
N TYR A 552 -16.13 -1.56 54.82
CA TYR A 552 -15.78 -2.81 54.16
C TYR A 552 -15.97 -2.70 52.65
N LEU A 553 -15.06 -3.28 51.89
CA LEU A 553 -15.16 -3.38 50.41
C LEU A 553 -15.55 -4.82 50.03
N VAL A 554 -16.63 -4.93 49.25
CA VAL A 554 -17.05 -6.20 48.64
C VAL A 554 -16.21 -6.45 47.40
N THR A 555 -15.49 -7.56 47.37
CA THR A 555 -14.59 -7.92 46.27
C THR A 555 -14.49 -9.43 46.12
N THR A 556 -13.60 -9.90 45.24
CA THR A 556 -13.23 -11.32 45.11
C THR A 556 -11.71 -11.49 45.18
N PRO A 557 -11.20 -12.66 45.61
CA PRO A 557 -9.76 -12.92 45.58
C PRO A 557 -9.13 -12.69 44.22
N GLY A 558 -9.86 -13.00 43.13
CA GLY A 558 -9.41 -12.76 41.78
C GLY A 558 -9.24 -11.27 41.45
N LYS A 559 -10.18 -10.41 41.88
CA LYS A 559 -10.06 -8.95 41.68
C LYS A 559 -8.95 -8.36 42.53
N ILE A 560 -8.68 -8.88 43.73
CA ILE A 560 -7.52 -8.46 44.51
C ILE A 560 -6.24 -8.68 43.72
N ILE A 561 -6.03 -9.88 43.17
CA ILE A 561 -4.87 -10.23 42.35
C ILE A 561 -4.77 -9.36 41.08
N PHE A 562 -5.90 -9.10 40.42
CA PHE A 562 -5.91 -8.22 39.24
C PHE A 562 -5.53 -6.79 39.61
N ASN A 563 -6.00 -6.26 40.71
CA ASN A 563 -5.66 -4.91 41.14
C ASN A 563 -4.20 -4.75 41.62
N GLU A 564 -3.51 -5.83 41.99
CA GLU A 564 -2.08 -5.79 42.34
C GLU A 564 -1.18 -5.45 41.16
N ILE A 565 -1.58 -5.76 39.91
CA ILE A 565 -0.79 -5.40 38.74
C ILE A 565 -0.92 -3.93 38.35
N LEU A 566 -1.95 -3.22 38.83
CA LEU A 566 -2.19 -1.81 38.59
C LEU A 566 -1.34 -0.94 39.53
N PRO A 567 -0.84 0.24 39.07
CA PRO A 567 -0.11 1.17 39.93
C PRO A 567 -0.89 1.59 41.18
N ALA A 568 -0.16 2.02 42.21
CA ALA A 568 -0.73 2.40 43.49
C ALA A 568 -1.76 3.53 43.41
N SER A 569 -1.50 4.50 42.57
CA SER A 569 -2.37 5.67 42.36
C SER A 569 -3.56 5.44 41.41
N PHE A 570 -3.71 4.22 40.87
CA PHE A 570 -4.87 3.86 40.07
C PHE A 570 -6.06 3.44 40.98
N PRO A 571 -7.30 3.81 40.65
CA PRO A 571 -8.46 3.43 41.46
C PRO A 571 -8.62 1.90 41.54
N TYR A 572 -9.22 1.42 42.64
CA TYR A 572 -9.50 0.00 42.74
C TYR A 572 -10.65 -0.38 41.82
N LEU A 573 -10.44 -1.35 40.96
CA LEU A 573 -11.41 -1.76 39.95
C LEU A 573 -12.29 -2.91 40.48
N CYS A 574 -13.55 -2.61 40.77
CA CYS A 574 -14.60 -3.59 41.10
C CYS A 574 -15.40 -4.02 39.89
N GLU A 575 -15.60 -3.11 38.94
CA GLU A 575 -16.41 -3.33 37.73
C GLU A 575 -15.77 -2.66 36.50
N ALA A 576 -16.27 -3.01 35.30
CA ALA A 576 -15.75 -2.54 34.03
C ALA A 576 -16.45 -1.27 33.50
N THR A 577 -17.05 -0.44 34.37
CA THR A 577 -17.73 0.79 33.99
C THR A 577 -16.71 1.92 33.75
N SER A 578 -17.07 2.88 32.89
CA SER A 578 -16.21 4.04 32.64
C SER A 578 -16.00 4.86 33.90
N GLU A 579 -17.02 4.97 34.74
CA GLU A 579 -16.97 5.68 36.04
C GLU A 579 -15.91 5.11 36.98
N ASN A 580 -15.82 3.78 37.10
CA ASN A 580 -14.82 3.14 37.95
C ASN A 580 -13.41 3.21 37.35
N ILE A 581 -13.29 3.13 36.03
CA ILE A 581 -11.97 3.19 35.35
C ILE A 581 -11.41 4.61 35.35
N GLU A 582 -12.24 5.63 35.16
CA GLU A 582 -11.83 7.03 35.08
C GLU A 582 -11.84 7.76 36.43
N GLY A 583 -12.67 7.31 37.34
CA GLY A 583 -12.94 7.96 38.62
C GLY A 583 -12.51 7.16 39.84
N ILE A 584 -13.45 6.86 40.67
CA ILE A 584 -13.28 6.23 42.00
C ILE A 584 -14.16 4.96 42.04
N THR A 585 -13.84 4.05 42.93
CA THR A 585 -14.66 2.84 43.20
C THR A 585 -16.08 3.24 43.59
N PRO A 586 -17.10 2.69 42.89
CA PRO A 586 -18.50 3.03 43.19
C PRO A 586 -18.94 2.71 44.62
N SER A 587 -19.71 3.62 45.21
CA SER A 587 -20.18 3.51 46.61
C SER A 587 -20.98 2.25 46.88
N LYS A 588 -21.60 1.66 45.86
CA LYS A 588 -22.40 0.42 46.01
C LYS A 588 -21.61 -0.80 46.51
N TYR A 589 -20.28 -0.77 46.37
CA TYR A 589 -19.41 -1.88 46.81
C TYR A 589 -18.91 -1.72 48.25
N PHE A 590 -19.28 -0.62 48.92
CA PHE A 590 -18.93 -0.40 50.33
C PHE A 590 -20.06 -0.78 51.26
N ILE A 591 -19.71 -1.41 52.39
CA ILE A 591 -20.61 -1.78 53.46
C ILE A 591 -20.12 -1.10 54.75
N ASP A 592 -21.04 -0.47 55.49
CA ASP A 592 -20.70 0.16 56.76
C ASP A 592 -20.49 -0.88 57.88
N TYR A 593 -19.64 -0.53 58.81
CA TYR A 593 -19.38 -1.42 59.97
C TYR A 593 -20.64 -1.61 60.81
N GLY A 594 -21.12 -2.88 60.94
CA GLY A 594 -22.28 -3.23 61.70
C GLY A 594 -23.49 -3.65 60.87
N GLU A 595 -23.47 -3.49 59.55
CA GLU A 595 -24.50 -4.01 58.67
C GLU A 595 -24.36 -5.54 58.47
N ASP A 596 -25.52 -6.22 58.19
CA ASP A 596 -25.51 -7.65 57.84
C ASP A 596 -24.90 -7.84 56.42
N VAL A 597 -23.68 -8.30 56.42
CA VAL A 597 -22.89 -8.52 55.20
C VAL A 597 -23.54 -9.50 54.23
N LYS A 598 -24.19 -10.59 54.75
CA LYS A 598 -24.77 -11.60 53.90
C LYS A 598 -26.06 -11.08 53.22
N ALA A 599 -26.91 -10.38 53.97
CA ALA A 599 -28.10 -9.75 53.39
C ALA A 599 -27.73 -8.76 52.30
N ARG A 600 -26.74 -7.88 52.55
CA ARG A 600 -26.33 -6.86 51.62
C ARG A 600 -25.71 -7.44 50.33
N ILE A 601 -24.87 -8.49 50.44
CA ILE A 601 -24.29 -9.18 49.30
C ILE A 601 -25.36 -9.88 48.44
N SER A 602 -26.38 -10.44 49.05
CA SER A 602 -27.48 -11.12 48.31
C SER A 602 -28.31 -10.13 47.48
N GLU A 603 -28.41 -8.87 47.90
CA GLU A 603 -29.11 -7.81 47.17
C GLU A 603 -28.26 -7.21 46.02
N MET A 604 -26.92 -7.31 46.10
CA MET A 604 -26.05 -6.75 45.10
C MET A 604 -26.06 -7.58 43.79
N PRO A 605 -26.27 -6.93 42.62
CA PRO A 605 -26.13 -7.62 41.36
C PRO A 605 -24.65 -8.01 41.11
N LEU A 606 -24.44 -9.10 40.37
CA LEU A 606 -23.12 -9.54 39.96
C LEU A 606 -22.46 -8.46 39.08
N SER A 607 -21.22 -8.15 39.36
CA SER A 607 -20.47 -7.21 38.55
C SER A 607 -20.10 -7.80 37.18
N THR A 608 -19.98 -6.94 36.16
CA THR A 608 -19.56 -7.37 34.83
C THR A 608 -18.07 -7.70 34.82
N PRO A 609 -17.65 -8.90 34.40
CA PRO A 609 -16.24 -9.26 34.29
C PRO A 609 -15.50 -8.40 33.24
N PHE A 610 -14.20 -8.35 33.33
CA PHE A 610 -13.39 -7.55 32.41
C PHE A 610 -13.22 -8.23 31.04
N ASN A 611 -14.07 -7.85 30.12
CA ASN A 611 -13.99 -8.28 28.72
C ASN A 611 -12.95 -7.45 27.95
N LYS A 612 -12.73 -7.80 26.65
CA LYS A 612 -11.79 -7.12 25.79
C LYS A 612 -11.95 -5.60 25.78
N GLY A 613 -13.18 -5.10 25.65
CA GLY A 613 -13.45 -3.65 25.61
C GLY A 613 -13.16 -2.94 26.94
N ALA A 614 -13.39 -3.62 28.07
CA ALA A 614 -13.01 -3.11 29.37
C ALA A 614 -11.48 -2.99 29.52
N LEU A 615 -10.75 -4.03 29.10
CA LEU A 615 -9.28 -4.01 29.15
C LEU A 615 -8.70 -2.92 28.24
N GLU A 616 -9.28 -2.70 27.05
CA GLU A 616 -8.91 -1.61 26.15
C GLU A 616 -9.07 -0.23 26.82
N LYS A 617 -10.19 0.00 27.50
CA LYS A 617 -10.43 1.24 28.25
C LYS A 617 -9.44 1.41 29.41
N ILE A 618 -9.14 0.34 30.15
CA ILE A 618 -8.12 0.37 31.22
C ILE A 618 -6.75 0.76 30.66
N ILE A 619 -6.34 0.15 29.54
CA ILE A 619 -5.05 0.46 28.89
C ILE A 619 -5.03 1.92 28.41
N ALA A 620 -6.09 2.42 27.79
CA ALA A 620 -6.20 3.82 27.38
C ALA A 620 -6.04 4.79 28.55
N GLN A 621 -6.71 4.52 29.66
CA GLN A 621 -6.63 5.35 30.88
C GLN A 621 -5.26 5.24 31.56
N MET A 622 -4.64 4.06 31.55
CA MET A 622 -3.27 3.86 32.01
C MET A 622 -2.28 4.71 31.21
N PHE A 623 -2.39 4.69 29.89
CA PHE A 623 -1.52 5.51 29.02
C PHE A 623 -1.74 7.01 29.25
N LYS A 624 -2.99 7.45 29.43
CA LYS A 624 -3.33 8.86 29.69
C LYS A 624 -2.69 9.37 30.99
N ARG A 625 -2.70 8.55 32.06
CA ARG A 625 -2.18 8.91 33.40
C ARG A 625 -0.67 8.75 33.52
N TYR A 626 -0.13 7.60 33.09
CA TYR A 626 1.25 7.16 33.40
C TYR A 626 2.18 7.14 32.19
N LYS A 627 1.69 7.49 30.99
CA LYS A 627 2.46 7.47 29.75
C LYS A 627 3.01 6.08 29.40
N THR A 628 4.12 6.02 28.69
CA THR A 628 4.61 4.82 27.98
C THR A 628 5.18 3.75 28.94
N THR A 629 6.07 4.17 29.86
CA THR A 629 6.89 3.23 30.66
C THR A 629 6.05 2.35 31.58
N GLU A 630 5.23 2.97 32.42
CA GLU A 630 4.38 2.23 33.37
C GLU A 630 3.30 1.41 32.64
N THR A 631 2.78 1.93 31.52
CA THR A 631 1.80 1.19 30.71
C THR A 631 2.43 -0.04 30.08
N SER A 632 3.69 0.02 29.64
CA SER A 632 4.42 -1.14 29.12
C SER A 632 4.62 -2.23 30.18
N ILE A 633 4.99 -1.85 31.40
CA ILE A 633 5.14 -2.77 32.54
C ILE A 633 3.79 -3.40 32.90
N PHE A 634 2.74 -2.59 32.93
CA PHE A 634 1.37 -3.10 33.17
C PHE A 634 0.93 -4.11 32.12
N LEU A 635 1.17 -3.83 30.82
CA LEU A 635 0.84 -4.72 29.72
C LEU A 635 1.56 -6.09 29.83
N ASP A 636 2.82 -6.09 30.21
CA ASP A 636 3.58 -7.33 30.46
C ASP A 636 2.97 -8.14 31.62
N LYS A 637 2.63 -7.47 32.73
CA LYS A 637 1.99 -8.11 33.87
C LYS A 637 0.59 -8.63 33.53
N LEU A 638 -0.18 -7.87 32.75
CA LEU A 638 -1.52 -8.24 32.28
C LEU A 638 -1.48 -9.49 31.37
N LYS A 639 -0.48 -9.56 30.48
CA LYS A 639 -0.21 -10.74 29.64
C LYS A 639 0.13 -11.96 30.50
N ASP A 640 1.08 -11.83 31.44
CA ASP A 640 1.52 -12.91 32.29
C ASP A 640 0.37 -13.43 33.17
N LEU A 641 -0.44 -12.52 33.73
CA LEU A 641 -1.64 -12.85 34.51
C LEU A 641 -2.68 -13.60 33.66
N GLY A 642 -2.95 -13.08 32.46
CA GLY A 642 -3.90 -13.69 31.54
C GLY A 642 -3.51 -15.11 31.16
N PHE A 643 -2.29 -15.38 30.77
CA PHE A 643 -1.82 -16.74 30.44
C PHE A 643 -1.86 -17.67 31.66
N LYS A 644 -1.40 -17.20 32.83
CA LYS A 644 -1.44 -17.99 34.06
C LYS A 644 -2.84 -18.44 34.40
N TYR A 645 -3.81 -17.54 34.45
CA TYR A 645 -5.17 -17.88 34.88
C TYR A 645 -6.01 -18.48 33.77
N SER A 646 -5.68 -18.30 32.50
CA SER A 646 -6.23 -19.10 31.41
C SER A 646 -5.88 -20.59 31.57
N THR A 647 -4.62 -20.89 31.93
CA THR A 647 -4.18 -22.26 32.22
C THR A 647 -4.92 -22.85 33.44
N PHE A 648 -5.02 -22.06 34.51
CA PHE A 648 -5.71 -22.54 35.74
C PHE A 648 -7.23 -22.69 35.54
N SER A 649 -7.85 -21.93 34.66
CA SER A 649 -9.30 -22.01 34.41
C SER A 649 -9.73 -23.36 33.85
N GLY A 650 -8.85 -24.04 33.10
CA GLY A 650 -9.14 -25.32 32.47
C GLY A 650 -10.34 -25.29 31.53
N ILE A 651 -10.71 -24.12 30.97
CA ILE A 651 -11.87 -23.97 30.10
C ILE A 651 -11.70 -24.84 28.87
N THR A 652 -12.67 -25.75 28.67
CA THR A 652 -12.70 -26.64 27.50
C THR A 652 -14.11 -26.69 26.94
N ILE A 653 -14.26 -27.03 25.67
CA ILE A 653 -15.53 -27.10 24.95
C ILE A 653 -15.90 -28.57 24.72
N ALA A 654 -17.14 -28.92 25.02
CA ALA A 654 -17.77 -30.19 24.68
C ALA A 654 -18.95 -29.96 23.73
N VAL A 655 -19.37 -31.01 23.02
CA VAL A 655 -20.56 -30.96 22.16
C VAL A 655 -21.82 -30.65 22.96
N SER A 656 -21.89 -31.10 24.23
CA SER A 656 -22.97 -30.80 25.16
C SER A 656 -23.13 -29.35 25.55
N ASP A 657 -22.06 -28.54 25.39
CA ASP A 657 -22.09 -27.12 25.71
C ASP A 657 -22.79 -26.28 24.64
N VAL A 658 -23.03 -26.87 23.46
CA VAL A 658 -23.82 -26.26 22.39
C VAL A 658 -25.30 -26.42 22.68
N VAL A 659 -25.85 -25.43 23.35
CA VAL A 659 -27.27 -25.45 23.73
C VAL A 659 -28.10 -24.90 22.58
N THR A 660 -29.04 -25.70 22.08
CA THR A 660 -30.01 -25.32 21.05
C THR A 660 -31.21 -24.58 21.65
N SER A 661 -31.81 -23.66 20.87
CA SER A 661 -33.04 -22.97 21.25
C SER A 661 -34.19 -23.98 21.34
N LYS A 662 -34.92 -23.95 22.45
CA LYS A 662 -36.10 -24.83 22.67
C LYS A 662 -37.30 -24.43 21.82
N ASN A 663 -37.40 -23.14 21.48
CA ASN A 663 -38.56 -22.60 20.76
C ASN A 663 -38.30 -22.46 19.26
N LYS A 664 -37.13 -22.93 18.76
CA LYS A 664 -36.72 -22.84 17.38
C LYS A 664 -37.80 -23.29 16.39
N ASP A 665 -38.32 -24.49 16.60
CA ASP A 665 -39.33 -25.09 15.72
C ASP A 665 -40.65 -24.29 15.70
N ALA A 666 -41.11 -23.80 16.88
CA ALA A 666 -42.29 -22.96 16.97
C ALA A 666 -42.13 -21.61 16.23
N ILE A 667 -40.95 -20.98 16.33
CA ILE A 667 -40.67 -19.74 15.61
C ILE A 667 -40.62 -19.98 14.08
N ILE A 668 -40.04 -21.10 13.67
CA ILE A 668 -40.00 -21.48 12.25
C ILE A 668 -41.42 -21.76 11.71
N GLU A 669 -42.22 -22.48 12.43
CA GLU A 669 -43.63 -22.76 12.03
C GLU A 669 -44.46 -21.47 11.91
N LYS A 670 -44.38 -20.57 12.89
CA LYS A 670 -45.05 -19.26 12.85
C LYS A 670 -44.61 -18.46 11.59
N SER A 671 -43.31 -18.42 11.34
CA SER A 671 -42.78 -17.71 10.17
C SER A 671 -43.26 -18.32 8.85
N ASN A 672 -43.32 -19.66 8.77
CA ASN A 672 -43.87 -20.36 7.62
C ASN A 672 -45.33 -20.05 7.36
N GLU A 673 -46.17 -19.91 8.42
CA GLU A 673 -47.56 -19.51 8.29
C GLU A 673 -47.69 -18.07 7.76
N GLU A 674 -46.85 -17.15 8.21
CA GLU A 674 -46.83 -15.76 7.72
C GLU A 674 -46.46 -15.72 6.24
N ILE A 675 -45.44 -16.49 5.82
CA ILE A 675 -45.04 -16.60 4.43
C ILE A 675 -46.14 -17.19 3.56
N LYS A 676 -46.88 -18.20 4.04
CA LYS A 676 -48.06 -18.72 3.35
C LYS A 676 -49.13 -17.64 3.11
N LYS A 677 -49.32 -16.71 4.07
CA LYS A 677 -50.24 -15.57 3.93
C LYS A 677 -49.73 -14.59 2.84
N VAL A 678 -48.44 -14.24 2.86
CA VAL A 678 -47.82 -13.37 1.85
C VAL A 678 -47.90 -13.98 0.43
N ASN A 679 -47.63 -15.28 0.31
CA ASN A 679 -47.73 -15.98 -0.98
C ASN A 679 -49.19 -16.03 -1.50
N LYS A 680 -50.21 -16.15 -0.62
CA LYS A 680 -51.60 -16.06 -1.00
C LYS A 680 -51.97 -14.64 -1.48
N GLN A 681 -51.44 -13.60 -0.87
CA GLN A 681 -51.62 -12.21 -1.34
C GLN A 681 -51.01 -11.99 -2.73
N PHE A 682 -49.82 -12.53 -2.96
CA PHE A 682 -49.19 -12.51 -4.27
C PHE A 682 -50.01 -13.26 -5.34
N GLN A 683 -50.48 -14.47 -5.03
CA GLN A 683 -51.36 -15.23 -5.95
C GLN A 683 -52.66 -14.51 -6.27
N ARG A 684 -53.15 -13.65 -5.38
CA ARG A 684 -54.36 -12.81 -5.59
C ARG A 684 -54.04 -11.51 -6.38
N GLY A 685 -52.77 -11.27 -6.71
CA GLY A 685 -52.35 -10.06 -7.45
C GLY A 685 -52.32 -8.78 -6.62
N LEU A 686 -52.37 -8.88 -5.25
CA LEU A 686 -52.35 -7.71 -4.34
C LEU A 686 -50.99 -7.08 -4.15
N ILE A 687 -49.91 -7.84 -4.35
CA ILE A 687 -48.52 -7.42 -4.19
C ILE A 687 -47.72 -7.84 -5.42
N THR A 688 -46.64 -7.09 -5.73
CA THR A 688 -45.68 -7.43 -6.78
C THR A 688 -44.73 -8.53 -6.31
N ASP A 689 -44.06 -9.21 -7.25
CA ASP A 689 -43.06 -10.24 -6.86
C ASP A 689 -41.89 -9.66 -6.06
N ARG A 690 -41.50 -8.42 -6.33
CA ARG A 690 -40.47 -7.72 -5.59
C ARG A 690 -40.90 -7.45 -4.15
N GLU A 691 -42.12 -6.95 -3.94
CA GLU A 691 -42.65 -6.72 -2.59
C GLU A 691 -42.81 -8.04 -1.84
N ARG A 692 -43.27 -9.11 -2.52
CA ARG A 692 -43.34 -10.45 -1.93
C ARG A 692 -41.94 -10.88 -1.41
N LEU A 693 -40.90 -10.74 -2.26
CA LEU A 693 -39.53 -11.11 -1.91
C LEU A 693 -39.01 -10.30 -0.70
N GLU A 694 -39.24 -9.00 -0.70
CA GLU A 694 -38.84 -8.12 0.40
C GLU A 694 -39.54 -8.53 1.73
N LEU A 695 -40.85 -8.81 1.69
CA LEU A 695 -41.60 -9.27 2.85
C LEU A 695 -41.12 -10.64 3.38
N VAL A 696 -40.81 -11.57 2.50
CA VAL A 696 -40.30 -12.90 2.89
C VAL A 696 -38.91 -12.77 3.53
N ILE A 697 -38.03 -11.93 2.99
CA ILE A 697 -36.73 -11.66 3.59
C ILE A 697 -36.86 -11.04 4.99
N ASP A 698 -37.76 -10.09 5.15
CA ASP A 698 -38.03 -9.44 6.45
C ASP A 698 -38.54 -10.43 7.49
N ILE A 699 -39.48 -11.33 7.13
CA ILE A 699 -40.01 -12.36 8.03
C ILE A 699 -38.86 -13.28 8.51
N TRP A 700 -38.01 -13.76 7.59
CA TRP A 700 -36.91 -14.63 7.97
C TRP A 700 -35.81 -13.91 8.77
N THR A 701 -35.60 -12.63 8.51
CA THR A 701 -34.64 -11.80 9.29
C THR A 701 -35.15 -11.66 10.73
N LYS A 702 -36.43 -11.34 10.93
CA LYS A 702 -37.07 -11.27 12.24
C LYS A 702 -37.03 -12.62 13.00
N ALA A 703 -37.34 -13.72 12.29
CA ALA A 703 -37.25 -15.05 12.89
C ALA A 703 -35.84 -15.37 13.41
N LYS A 704 -34.80 -15.00 12.62
CA LYS A 704 -33.42 -15.16 13.05
C LYS A 704 -33.08 -14.29 14.25
N GLU A 705 -33.58 -13.05 14.29
CA GLU A 705 -33.39 -12.14 15.43
C GLU A 705 -34.09 -12.66 16.68
N GLU A 706 -35.33 -13.18 16.59
CA GLU A 706 -36.04 -13.82 17.72
C GLU A 706 -35.23 -15.00 18.30
N ILE A 707 -34.69 -15.88 17.44
CA ILE A 707 -33.84 -16.99 17.86
C ILE A 707 -32.54 -16.48 18.50
N GLN A 708 -31.95 -15.41 17.96
CA GLN A 708 -30.73 -14.79 18.51
C GLN A 708 -31.00 -14.24 19.91
N ASP A 709 -32.09 -13.52 20.10
CA ASP A 709 -32.48 -12.92 21.39
C ASP A 709 -32.74 -13.99 22.45
N GLU A 710 -33.41 -15.10 22.09
CA GLU A 710 -33.57 -16.23 22.98
C GLU A 710 -32.22 -16.84 23.40
N LEU A 711 -31.36 -17.12 22.46
CA LEU A 711 -30.01 -17.64 22.72
C LEU A 711 -29.15 -16.68 23.55
N GLN A 712 -29.29 -15.37 23.33
CA GLN A 712 -28.62 -14.35 24.13
C GLN A 712 -29.18 -14.28 25.56
N GLY A 713 -30.48 -14.44 25.72
CA GLY A 713 -31.13 -14.57 27.02
C GLY A 713 -30.62 -15.79 27.79
N TYR A 714 -30.52 -16.93 27.12
CA TYR A 714 -29.94 -18.16 27.68
C TYR A 714 -28.48 -17.97 28.08
N ALA A 715 -27.68 -17.28 27.25
CA ALA A 715 -26.27 -16.99 27.55
C ALA A 715 -26.10 -16.11 28.81
N LYS A 716 -27.03 -15.23 29.09
CA LYS A 716 -27.03 -14.41 30.33
C LYS A 716 -27.37 -15.21 31.58
N SER A 717 -28.22 -16.22 31.46
CA SER A 717 -28.63 -17.07 32.60
C SER A 717 -27.64 -18.19 32.93
N HIS A 718 -26.83 -18.65 31.92
CA HIS A 718 -25.88 -19.76 32.08
C HIS A 718 -24.45 -19.25 31.90
N VAL A 719 -23.99 -18.41 32.81
CA VAL A 719 -22.68 -17.74 32.77
C VAL A 719 -21.52 -18.73 32.83
N ASP A 720 -21.70 -19.94 33.33
CA ASP A 720 -20.68 -20.97 33.50
C ASP A 720 -20.38 -21.78 32.23
N ASN A 721 -21.19 -21.63 31.16
CA ASN A 721 -20.95 -22.36 29.92
C ASN A 721 -19.68 -21.85 29.23
N PRO A 722 -18.71 -22.74 28.91
CA PRO A 722 -17.43 -22.37 28.31
C PRO A 722 -17.57 -21.55 27.01
N ILE A 723 -18.53 -21.88 26.16
CA ILE A 723 -18.78 -21.17 24.88
C ILE A 723 -19.22 -19.74 25.17
N PHE A 724 -20.11 -19.53 26.15
CA PHE A 724 -20.58 -18.19 26.51
C PHE A 724 -19.50 -17.37 27.20
N ILE A 725 -18.61 -18.00 28.00
CA ILE A 725 -17.43 -17.33 28.57
C ILE A 725 -16.53 -16.81 27.48
N MET A 726 -16.22 -17.64 26.47
CA MET A 726 -15.37 -17.21 25.33
C MET A 726 -16.00 -16.08 24.52
N MET A 727 -17.30 -16.13 24.30
CA MET A 727 -18.03 -15.13 23.52
C MET A 727 -18.21 -13.82 24.30
N ASN A 728 -18.63 -13.89 25.57
CA ASN A 728 -18.90 -12.73 26.43
C ASN A 728 -17.59 -11.97 26.76
N SER A 729 -16.50 -12.70 26.96
CA SER A 729 -15.15 -12.11 27.11
C SER A 729 -14.66 -11.42 25.84
N LYS A 730 -15.23 -11.73 24.67
CA LYS A 730 -14.75 -11.35 23.34
C LYS A 730 -13.33 -11.90 23.05
N ALA A 731 -12.96 -13.00 23.69
CA ALA A 731 -11.71 -13.69 23.40
C ALA A 731 -11.78 -14.37 22.04
N ARG A 732 -12.88 -15.09 21.76
CA ARG A 732 -13.14 -15.75 20.48
C ARG A 732 -14.63 -15.96 20.26
N GLY A 733 -15.06 -15.81 18.99
CA GLY A 733 -16.47 -16.00 18.62
C GLY A 733 -17.33 -14.75 18.84
N SER A 734 -18.51 -14.79 18.22
CA SER A 734 -19.56 -13.77 18.36
C SER A 734 -20.91 -14.44 18.49
N ILE A 735 -21.93 -13.71 18.96
CA ILE A 735 -23.29 -14.24 19.06
C ILE A 735 -23.80 -14.74 17.69
N SER A 736 -23.44 -14.07 16.59
CA SER A 736 -23.82 -14.48 15.25
C SER A 736 -23.22 -15.84 14.85
N ASN A 737 -22.00 -16.14 15.30
CA ASN A 737 -21.39 -17.46 15.08
C ASN A 737 -22.12 -18.52 15.88
N PHE A 738 -22.51 -18.22 17.14
CA PHE A 738 -23.22 -19.14 17.99
C PHE A 738 -24.64 -19.42 17.45
N VAL A 739 -25.34 -18.41 16.93
CA VAL A 739 -26.64 -18.59 16.28
C VAL A 739 -26.55 -19.53 15.08
N GLN A 740 -25.47 -19.46 14.28
CA GLN A 740 -25.27 -20.41 13.19
C GLN A 740 -24.94 -21.82 13.68
N LEU A 741 -24.26 -21.93 14.83
CA LEU A 741 -23.92 -23.21 15.46
C LEU A 741 -25.11 -23.90 16.08
N ALA A 742 -25.97 -23.16 16.84
CA ALA A 742 -26.99 -23.70 17.71
C ALA A 742 -28.44 -23.31 17.35
N GLY A 743 -28.66 -22.30 16.53
CA GLY A 743 -29.96 -21.80 16.11
C GLY A 743 -30.27 -22.12 14.65
N MET A 744 -30.17 -21.14 13.76
CA MET A 744 -30.31 -21.30 12.32
C MET A 744 -29.25 -20.53 11.55
N ARG A 745 -28.83 -21.03 10.39
CA ARG A 745 -27.88 -20.34 9.56
C ARG A 745 -28.49 -19.11 8.87
N GLY A 746 -29.76 -19.19 8.44
CA GLY A 746 -30.54 -18.08 7.89
C GLY A 746 -30.34 -17.86 6.40
N LEU A 747 -30.61 -16.64 5.93
CA LEU A 747 -30.57 -16.26 4.53
C LEU A 747 -29.12 -16.17 3.99
N MET A 748 -28.95 -16.61 2.73
CA MET A 748 -27.67 -16.59 2.03
C MET A 748 -27.69 -15.59 0.87
N ALA A 749 -26.54 -14.99 0.58
CA ALA A 749 -26.37 -14.08 -0.54
C ALA A 749 -25.90 -14.81 -1.80
N LYS A 750 -26.44 -14.45 -2.96
CA LYS A 750 -25.92 -14.83 -4.28
C LYS A 750 -24.59 -14.11 -4.59
N PRO A 751 -23.81 -14.56 -5.56
CA PRO A 751 -22.59 -13.87 -6.00
C PRO A 751 -22.83 -12.41 -6.44
N ASN A 752 -24.00 -12.12 -7.02
CA ASN A 752 -24.38 -10.75 -7.45
C ASN A 752 -24.81 -9.82 -6.30
N GLY A 753 -24.89 -10.34 -5.06
CA GLY A 753 -25.27 -9.58 -3.87
C GLY A 753 -26.73 -9.67 -3.47
N GLU A 754 -27.62 -10.22 -4.31
CA GLU A 754 -29.02 -10.45 -3.96
C GLU A 754 -29.15 -11.55 -2.90
N THR A 755 -30.14 -11.43 -2.02
CA THR A 755 -30.45 -12.44 -1.01
C THR A 755 -31.27 -13.57 -1.64
N ILE A 756 -30.93 -14.81 -1.30
CA ILE A 756 -31.70 -15.99 -1.72
C ILE A 756 -32.94 -16.07 -0.82
N GLU A 757 -34.10 -16.24 -1.44
CA GLU A 757 -35.40 -16.30 -0.74
C GLU A 757 -35.52 -17.47 0.24
N ILE A 758 -34.89 -18.60 -0.09
CA ILE A 758 -34.94 -19.83 0.72
C ILE A 758 -33.89 -19.75 1.82
N PRO A 759 -34.25 -19.70 3.09
CA PRO A 759 -33.30 -19.72 4.20
C PRO A 759 -32.76 -21.12 4.45
N ILE A 760 -31.64 -21.19 5.14
CA ILE A 760 -31.12 -22.42 5.73
C ILE A 760 -31.63 -22.47 7.17
N LEU A 761 -32.56 -23.39 7.42
CA LEU A 761 -33.21 -23.55 8.70
C LEU A 761 -32.38 -24.36 9.69
N SER A 762 -31.58 -25.28 9.22
CA SER A 762 -30.70 -26.11 10.02
C SER A 762 -29.53 -25.33 10.61
N SER A 763 -29.13 -25.71 11.82
CA SER A 763 -27.88 -25.25 12.43
C SER A 763 -26.74 -26.21 12.08
N PHE A 764 -25.49 -25.82 12.41
CA PHE A 764 -24.35 -26.72 12.25
C PHE A 764 -24.41 -27.93 13.20
N SER A 765 -25.03 -27.77 14.40
CA SER A 765 -25.23 -28.85 15.36
C SER A 765 -26.25 -29.88 14.87
N ASP A 766 -27.28 -29.45 14.16
CA ASP A 766 -28.34 -30.35 13.60
C ASP A 766 -27.81 -31.06 12.33
N GLY A 767 -26.82 -30.49 11.64
CA GLY A 767 -26.34 -30.90 10.34
C GLY A 767 -27.14 -30.31 9.19
N LEU A 768 -26.44 -29.96 8.09
CA LEU A 768 -27.05 -29.40 6.88
C LEU A 768 -27.48 -30.49 5.92
N SER A 769 -28.67 -30.38 5.33
CA SER A 769 -29.06 -31.17 4.18
C SER A 769 -28.17 -30.84 2.95
N VAL A 770 -28.15 -31.73 1.95
CA VAL A 770 -27.36 -31.52 0.71
C VAL A 770 -27.75 -30.22 0.02
N SER A 771 -29.01 -29.92 -0.05
CA SER A 771 -29.56 -28.70 -0.66
C SER A 771 -29.12 -27.44 0.10
N GLU A 772 -29.23 -27.44 1.42
CA GLU A 772 -28.81 -26.34 2.28
C GLU A 772 -27.30 -26.12 2.23
N PHE A 773 -26.53 -27.19 2.19
CA PHE A 773 -25.08 -27.12 2.01
C PHE A 773 -24.74 -26.45 0.68
N PHE A 774 -25.39 -26.85 -0.41
CA PHE A 774 -25.19 -26.23 -1.71
C PHE A 774 -25.51 -24.71 -1.69
N LEU A 775 -26.65 -24.31 -1.12
CA LEU A 775 -27.00 -22.90 -0.96
C LEU A 775 -25.95 -22.13 -0.17
N SER A 776 -25.41 -22.74 0.87
CA SER A 776 -24.38 -22.13 1.72
C SER A 776 -23.07 -21.84 0.97
N THR A 777 -22.76 -22.63 -0.05
CA THR A 777 -21.51 -22.44 -0.83
C THR A 777 -21.49 -21.14 -1.61
N HIS A 778 -22.65 -20.61 -2.02
CA HIS A 778 -22.72 -19.32 -2.73
C HIS A 778 -22.18 -18.18 -1.89
N SER A 779 -22.62 -18.08 -0.64
CA SER A 779 -22.14 -17.02 0.27
C SER A 779 -20.66 -17.22 0.64
N ALA A 780 -20.24 -18.47 0.90
CA ALA A 780 -18.85 -18.79 1.21
C ALA A 780 -17.90 -18.41 0.03
N ARG A 781 -18.29 -18.79 -1.20
CA ARG A 781 -17.51 -18.44 -2.41
C ARG A 781 -17.43 -16.94 -2.65
N LYS A 782 -18.56 -16.22 -2.43
CA LYS A 782 -18.59 -14.76 -2.51
C LYS A 782 -17.63 -14.15 -1.49
N GLY A 783 -17.66 -14.59 -0.24
CA GLY A 783 -16.75 -14.11 0.80
C GLY A 783 -15.28 -14.32 0.44
N SER A 784 -14.93 -15.49 -0.08
CA SER A 784 -13.56 -15.80 -0.53
C SER A 784 -13.13 -14.92 -1.71
N ALA A 785 -14.01 -14.73 -2.71
CA ALA A 785 -13.74 -13.88 -3.87
C ALA A 785 -13.60 -12.40 -3.46
N ASP A 786 -14.50 -11.90 -2.61
CA ASP A 786 -14.45 -10.51 -2.12
C ASP A 786 -13.16 -10.25 -1.34
N THR A 787 -12.72 -11.18 -0.52
CA THR A 787 -11.46 -11.06 0.22
C THR A 787 -10.27 -10.96 -0.73
N ALA A 788 -10.20 -11.81 -1.76
CA ALA A 788 -9.14 -11.79 -2.75
C ALA A 788 -9.09 -10.47 -3.55
N LEU A 789 -10.25 -9.93 -3.95
CA LEU A 789 -10.35 -8.66 -4.69
C LEU A 789 -10.01 -7.46 -3.81
N LYS A 790 -10.55 -7.37 -2.59
CA LYS A 790 -10.29 -6.28 -1.65
C LYS A 790 -8.83 -6.18 -1.23
N THR A 791 -8.13 -7.30 -1.17
CA THR A 791 -6.68 -7.34 -0.91
C THR A 791 -5.91 -6.57 -1.97
N ALA A 792 -6.26 -6.75 -3.26
CA ALA A 792 -5.63 -6.03 -4.37
C ALA A 792 -5.93 -4.51 -4.31
N ASP A 793 -7.18 -4.13 -4.01
CA ASP A 793 -7.60 -2.72 -3.91
C ASP A 793 -6.88 -2.01 -2.76
N SER A 794 -6.80 -2.64 -1.60
CA SER A 794 -6.05 -2.12 -0.44
C SER A 794 -4.56 -1.93 -0.77
N GLY A 795 -3.94 -2.91 -1.42
CA GLY A 795 -2.55 -2.84 -1.86
C GLY A 795 -2.30 -1.72 -2.87
N TYR A 796 -3.22 -1.50 -3.79
CA TYR A 796 -3.15 -0.42 -4.78
C TYR A 796 -3.34 0.96 -4.14
N MET A 797 -4.28 1.10 -3.19
CA MET A 797 -4.49 2.34 -2.45
C MET A 797 -3.25 2.72 -1.63
N THR A 798 -2.71 1.78 -0.85
CA THR A 798 -1.49 1.98 -0.05
C THR A 798 -0.33 2.44 -0.92
N ARG A 799 -0.14 1.81 -2.08
CA ARG A 799 0.90 2.20 -3.02
C ARG A 799 0.74 3.63 -3.52
N ARG A 800 -0.48 4.04 -3.93
CA ARG A 800 -0.72 5.41 -4.42
C ARG A 800 -0.41 6.44 -3.33
N LEU A 801 -0.76 6.16 -2.08
CA LEU A 801 -0.44 7.02 -0.95
C LEU A 801 1.06 7.13 -0.72
N VAL A 802 1.79 6.01 -0.79
CA VAL A 802 3.27 6.01 -0.67
C VAL A 802 3.91 6.79 -1.81
N ASP A 803 3.46 6.59 -3.06
CA ASP A 803 4.00 7.29 -4.23
C ASP A 803 3.82 8.83 -4.12
N VAL A 804 2.71 9.30 -3.54
CA VAL A 804 2.46 10.74 -3.33
C VAL A 804 3.25 11.29 -2.15
N ALA A 805 3.41 10.51 -1.09
CA ALA A 805 4.01 10.97 0.16
C ALA A 805 5.52 10.67 0.28
N GLN A 806 6.16 10.11 -0.76
CA GLN A 806 7.55 9.63 -0.68
C GLN A 806 8.59 10.72 -0.35
N ASP A 807 8.29 11.98 -0.64
CA ASP A 807 9.18 13.11 -0.38
C ASP A 807 8.94 13.75 1.00
N ILE A 808 7.93 13.29 1.72
CA ILE A 808 7.57 13.82 3.05
C ILE A 808 8.27 12.95 4.11
N ILE A 809 9.07 13.60 4.94
CA ILE A 809 9.71 13.00 6.12
C ILE A 809 8.94 13.48 7.37
N VAL A 810 8.46 12.56 8.18
CA VAL A 810 7.70 12.83 9.40
C VAL A 810 8.63 12.76 10.61
#